data_d169f1e90a667e584b2d8de8ed6e8be2
#
_entry.id   d169f1e90a667e584b2d8de8ed6e8be2
#
_cell.length_a   1.000
_cell.length_b   1.000
_cell.length_c   1.000
_cell.angle_alpha   90.00
_cell.angle_beta   90.00
_cell.angle_gamma   90.00
#
_symmetry.space_group_name_H-M   'P 1'
#
loop_
_entity.id
_entity.type
_entity.pdbx_description
1 polymer ?
#
loop_
_entity_poly.entity_id
_entity_poly.type
_entity_poly.pdbx_seq_one_letter_code
_entity_poly.pdbx_strand_id
1 'polypeptide(L)'
;MGNIPASLGNLSSLEQLYLARNNLSGSIPEALGNLIRIREFALGENWLSGSIPRAILNCSSLALLDVVENQLQGSLPADIGFTLPNLDTFTISFNQFTGPIPPSISNATNLVEFEISVNNLSGGVPSLENLHKLQWFLFTANHLGSGGRHDLSFLCSLGNATGLEWLRIDDNSFGGIMPDCLSNFSTTLTELNTGGNPTFGEMPREIGNLVNLGSLYMHSNGLSGDVPFNIGNLRNLVELGLENNKLSGVIPSSLGYLEKLTRAYLHGNSFEGTIPSNLSKCQNLIDLDLSDNNLSGTIPPEVIGLSSLSILLNLSRNHLTGVLPFEVGNLKLLASLDVSGNVLRDKIPASLGNCEGLLVLKMQDNFFNGSIPQSISSLRGIEELDLSHNNLSGEIPKFLEAFDFLRNLNLSYNEFEGTLPIKGIFKNMSATFVIGNDKLCGGMPEFQLPECSFGDSQTKKFVRKLQLPIFIFLGFLGVVLVLASLYLYRLKRKRKESVSTSSLNVSYRTIVQATDNFSLEKLIGVGGFGSVYKGILHENGNIVAIKVLNLLHHGALKSFIDECEAFRNIRHRNLLKILTVCSGIDYQGNDFKALVYEYMVNGSLVDWLHRQDEGNGYTKKLNFVQRINVAIDVLLR
;
A
#
# COMPACT_ATOMS: atom_id res chain seq x y z
N MET A 1 -26.32 -15.01 -17.43
CA MET A 1 -25.35 -15.53 -18.41
C MET A 1 -26.08 -15.76 -19.72
N GLY A 2 -25.50 -15.36 -20.83
CA GLY A 2 -26.05 -15.54 -22.17
C GLY A 2 -24.95 -15.41 -23.22
N ASN A 3 -25.20 -15.94 -24.41
CA ASN A 3 -24.25 -15.84 -25.50
C ASN A 3 -24.55 -14.61 -26.36
N ILE A 4 -23.55 -14.10 -27.08
CA ILE A 4 -23.74 -13.05 -28.08
C ILE A 4 -24.59 -13.64 -29.22
N PRO A 5 -25.74 -13.05 -29.59
CA PRO A 5 -26.56 -13.56 -30.67
C PRO A 5 -25.89 -13.38 -32.05
N ALA A 6 -25.79 -14.45 -32.81
CA ALA A 6 -25.24 -14.40 -34.18
C ALA A 6 -25.99 -13.43 -35.11
N SER A 7 -27.28 -13.20 -34.82
CA SER A 7 -28.14 -12.27 -35.57
C SER A 7 -27.69 -10.81 -35.53
N LEU A 8 -26.86 -10.42 -34.54
CA LEU A 8 -26.23 -9.09 -34.53
C LEU A 8 -25.38 -8.84 -35.79
N GLY A 9 -24.80 -9.89 -36.38
CA GLY A 9 -24.06 -9.80 -37.64
C GLY A 9 -24.90 -9.36 -38.86
N ASN A 10 -26.22 -9.34 -38.72
CA ASN A 10 -27.12 -8.85 -39.80
C ASN A 10 -27.22 -7.30 -39.82
N LEU A 11 -26.69 -6.63 -38.76
CA LEU A 11 -26.73 -5.18 -38.67
C LEU A 11 -25.57 -4.54 -39.45
N SER A 12 -25.55 -4.69 -40.76
CA SER A 12 -24.42 -4.30 -41.63
C SER A 12 -24.05 -2.82 -41.61
N SER A 13 -24.90 -1.96 -41.08
CA SER A 13 -24.63 -0.52 -40.87
C SER A 13 -24.08 -0.20 -39.46
N LEU A 14 -23.90 -1.20 -38.60
CA LEU A 14 -23.39 -0.99 -37.23
C LEU A 14 -21.94 -0.53 -37.28
N GLU A 15 -21.65 0.58 -36.61
CA GLU A 15 -20.31 1.15 -36.53
C GLU A 15 -19.67 0.92 -35.15
N GLN A 16 -20.49 0.77 -34.11
CA GLN A 16 -20.01 0.61 -32.73
C GLN A 16 -20.78 -0.52 -32.02
N LEU A 17 -20.07 -1.45 -31.43
CA LEU A 17 -20.63 -2.55 -30.64
C LEU A 17 -19.95 -2.59 -29.26
N TYR A 18 -20.67 -2.13 -28.26
CA TYR A 18 -20.23 -2.14 -26.87
C TYR A 18 -21.03 -3.12 -26.06
N LEU A 19 -20.43 -4.23 -25.68
CA LEU A 19 -20.99 -5.28 -24.83
C LEU A 19 -20.12 -5.55 -23.60
N ALA A 20 -19.17 -4.67 -23.32
CA ALA A 20 -18.25 -4.80 -22.18
C ALA A 20 -18.99 -4.78 -20.84
N ARG A 21 -18.35 -5.35 -19.81
CA ARG A 21 -18.87 -5.39 -18.42
C ARG A 21 -20.22 -6.07 -18.29
N ASN A 22 -20.34 -7.27 -18.86
CA ASN A 22 -21.53 -8.11 -18.79
C ASN A 22 -21.17 -9.53 -18.34
N ASN A 23 -22.14 -10.39 -18.25
CA ASN A 23 -21.96 -11.81 -17.94
C ASN A 23 -22.14 -12.67 -19.21
N LEU A 24 -21.62 -12.19 -20.36
CA LEU A 24 -21.69 -12.90 -21.61
C LEU A 24 -20.71 -14.07 -21.62
N SER A 25 -21.12 -15.20 -22.18
CA SER A 25 -20.35 -16.44 -22.25
C SER A 25 -20.40 -17.07 -23.63
N GLY A 26 -19.66 -18.15 -23.81
CA GLY A 26 -19.53 -18.82 -25.13
C GLY A 26 -18.59 -18.10 -26.08
N SER A 27 -18.62 -18.47 -27.36
CA SER A 27 -17.73 -17.89 -28.37
C SER A 27 -18.29 -16.62 -29.00
N ILE A 28 -17.40 -15.77 -29.48
CA ILE A 28 -17.75 -14.65 -30.37
C ILE A 28 -18.27 -15.24 -31.68
N PRO A 29 -19.52 -14.93 -32.13
CA PRO A 29 -20.08 -15.52 -33.32
C PRO A 29 -19.33 -15.06 -34.59
N GLU A 30 -19.01 -16.01 -35.50
CA GLU A 30 -18.42 -15.72 -36.80
C GLU A 30 -19.25 -14.71 -37.63
N ALA A 31 -20.58 -14.73 -37.45
CA ALA A 31 -21.49 -13.80 -38.11
C ALA A 31 -21.19 -12.31 -37.82
N LEU A 32 -20.54 -11.99 -36.70
CA LEU A 32 -20.15 -10.61 -36.41
C LEU A 32 -19.11 -10.07 -37.40
N GLY A 33 -18.39 -10.94 -38.13
CA GLY A 33 -17.53 -10.53 -39.23
C GLY A 33 -18.26 -9.92 -40.42
N ASN A 34 -19.60 -10.01 -40.49
CA ASN A 34 -20.40 -9.34 -41.51
C ASN A 34 -20.61 -7.84 -41.22
N LEU A 35 -20.16 -7.36 -40.07
CA LEU A 35 -20.26 -5.95 -39.68
C LEU A 35 -19.16 -5.12 -40.38
N ILE A 36 -19.22 -5.00 -41.68
CA ILE A 36 -18.17 -4.39 -42.53
C ILE A 36 -17.91 -2.90 -42.23
N ARG A 37 -18.79 -2.24 -41.50
CA ARG A 37 -18.66 -0.82 -41.09
C ARG A 37 -18.21 -0.64 -39.65
N ILE A 38 -17.99 -1.75 -38.94
CA ILE A 38 -17.62 -1.69 -37.54
C ILE A 38 -16.30 -0.92 -37.36
N ARG A 39 -16.30 0.05 -36.47
CA ARG A 39 -15.14 0.85 -36.08
C ARG A 39 -14.70 0.54 -34.67
N GLU A 40 -15.66 0.28 -33.80
CA GLU A 40 -15.42 0.07 -32.37
C GLU A 40 -16.08 -1.24 -31.95
N PHE A 41 -15.26 -2.15 -31.46
CA PHE A 41 -15.67 -3.49 -31.08
C PHE A 41 -15.16 -3.77 -29.67
N ALA A 42 -16.01 -3.53 -28.65
CA ALA A 42 -15.68 -3.65 -27.25
C ALA A 42 -16.53 -4.74 -26.56
N LEU A 43 -15.88 -5.84 -26.20
CA LEU A 43 -16.46 -6.98 -25.49
C LEU A 43 -15.74 -7.26 -24.16
N GLY A 44 -14.94 -6.35 -23.66
CA GLY A 44 -14.12 -6.53 -22.45
C GLY A 44 -14.93 -6.88 -21.21
N GLU A 45 -14.29 -7.47 -20.21
CA GLU A 45 -14.87 -7.82 -18.89
C GLU A 45 -16.13 -8.71 -19.03
N ASN A 46 -15.96 -9.89 -19.66
CA ASN A 46 -16.98 -10.92 -19.83
C ASN A 46 -16.41 -12.34 -19.59
N TRP A 47 -17.14 -13.38 -19.93
CA TRP A 47 -16.73 -14.79 -19.85
C TRP A 47 -16.66 -15.43 -21.24
N LEU A 48 -16.29 -14.65 -22.26
CA LEU A 48 -16.20 -15.12 -23.64
C LEU A 48 -15.00 -16.06 -23.81
N SER A 49 -15.19 -17.11 -24.59
CA SER A 49 -14.17 -18.16 -24.83
C SER A 49 -14.00 -18.45 -26.32
N GLY A 50 -13.06 -19.32 -26.66
CA GLY A 50 -12.71 -19.60 -28.05
C GLY A 50 -11.79 -18.53 -28.65
N SER A 51 -11.83 -18.32 -29.97
CA SER A 51 -10.98 -17.36 -30.67
C SER A 51 -11.77 -16.16 -31.17
N ILE A 52 -11.06 -15.04 -31.43
CA ILE A 52 -11.65 -13.93 -32.18
C ILE A 52 -11.84 -14.40 -33.65
N PRO A 53 -13.06 -14.28 -34.21
CA PRO A 53 -13.31 -14.65 -35.56
C PRO A 53 -12.40 -13.92 -36.57
N ARG A 54 -11.80 -14.67 -37.49
CA ARG A 54 -10.90 -14.10 -38.48
C ARG A 54 -11.52 -12.96 -39.29
N ALA A 55 -12.83 -13.04 -39.55
CA ALA A 55 -13.57 -12.03 -40.29
C ALA A 55 -13.58 -10.67 -39.59
N ILE A 56 -13.60 -10.64 -38.24
CA ILE A 56 -13.47 -9.40 -37.45
C ILE A 56 -12.07 -8.82 -37.58
N LEU A 57 -11.03 -9.68 -37.52
CA LEU A 57 -9.63 -9.27 -37.67
C LEU A 57 -9.27 -8.88 -39.13
N ASN A 58 -10.21 -8.99 -40.04
CA ASN A 58 -10.11 -8.50 -41.42
C ASN A 58 -10.96 -7.25 -41.70
N CYS A 59 -11.62 -6.69 -40.69
CA CYS A 59 -12.41 -5.49 -40.83
C CYS A 59 -11.53 -4.23 -40.93
N SER A 60 -11.20 -3.78 -42.13
CA SER A 60 -10.31 -2.63 -42.33
C SER A 60 -10.83 -1.30 -41.79
N SER A 61 -12.13 -1.20 -41.45
CA SER A 61 -12.74 -0.04 -40.82
C SER A 61 -12.49 0.00 -39.29
N LEU A 62 -12.04 -1.11 -38.69
CA LEU A 62 -11.89 -1.24 -37.25
C LEU A 62 -10.78 -0.32 -36.73
N ALA A 63 -11.14 0.55 -35.77
CA ALA A 63 -10.25 1.45 -35.08
C ALA A 63 -10.00 0.96 -33.63
N LEU A 64 -11.04 0.49 -32.95
CA LEU A 64 -10.94 -0.02 -31.59
C LEU A 64 -11.33 -1.50 -31.53
N LEU A 65 -10.41 -2.31 -31.03
CA LEU A 65 -10.66 -3.71 -30.63
C LEU A 65 -10.32 -3.89 -29.16
N ASP A 66 -11.36 -4.03 -28.34
CA ASP A 66 -11.24 -4.29 -26.91
C ASP A 66 -11.95 -5.60 -26.55
N VAL A 67 -11.17 -6.58 -26.10
CA VAL A 67 -11.66 -7.86 -25.58
C VAL A 67 -10.99 -8.21 -24.25
N VAL A 68 -10.55 -7.21 -23.52
CA VAL A 68 -9.86 -7.35 -22.23
C VAL A 68 -10.67 -8.21 -21.26
N GLU A 69 -9.98 -8.96 -20.40
CA GLU A 69 -10.60 -9.73 -19.30
C GLU A 69 -11.71 -10.68 -19.77
N ASN A 70 -11.29 -11.72 -20.52
CA ASN A 70 -12.11 -12.81 -21.04
C ASN A 70 -11.35 -14.16 -20.94
N GLN A 71 -11.84 -15.19 -21.61
CA GLN A 71 -11.20 -16.51 -21.73
C GLN A 71 -10.86 -16.81 -23.19
N LEU A 72 -10.57 -15.78 -23.97
CA LEU A 72 -10.26 -15.91 -25.39
C LEU A 72 -8.86 -16.51 -25.60
N GLN A 73 -8.72 -17.32 -26.65
CA GLN A 73 -7.50 -18.06 -26.95
C GLN A 73 -7.16 -18.00 -28.46
N GLY A 74 -6.03 -18.56 -28.81
CA GLY A 74 -5.55 -18.61 -30.19
C GLY A 74 -4.33 -17.73 -30.39
N SER A 75 -3.92 -17.50 -31.62
CA SER A 75 -2.77 -16.66 -31.97
C SER A 75 -3.19 -15.46 -32.81
N LEU A 76 -2.41 -14.39 -32.74
CA LEU A 76 -2.60 -13.22 -33.59
C LEU A 76 -2.27 -13.58 -35.04
N PRO A 77 -3.12 -13.19 -36.04
CA PRO A 77 -2.86 -13.47 -37.44
C PRO A 77 -1.59 -12.78 -37.95
N ALA A 78 -0.83 -13.48 -38.78
CA ALA A 78 0.44 -12.98 -39.32
C ALA A 78 0.33 -11.67 -40.11
N ASP A 79 -0.85 -11.35 -40.61
CA ASP A 79 -1.15 -10.18 -41.44
C ASP A 79 -2.00 -9.12 -40.76
N ILE A 80 -2.17 -9.20 -39.43
CA ILE A 80 -3.07 -8.34 -38.64
C ILE A 80 -2.86 -6.83 -38.88
N GLY A 81 -1.63 -6.36 -38.96
CA GLY A 81 -1.34 -4.95 -39.23
C GLY A 81 -1.66 -4.48 -40.65
N PHE A 82 -1.80 -5.42 -41.60
CA PHE A 82 -2.28 -5.10 -42.96
C PHE A 82 -3.79 -5.11 -43.04
N THR A 83 -4.44 -6.01 -42.29
CA THR A 83 -5.90 -6.16 -42.31
C THR A 83 -6.62 -5.12 -41.49
N LEU A 84 -5.95 -4.54 -40.49
CA LEU A 84 -6.47 -3.51 -39.56
C LEU A 84 -5.68 -2.19 -39.63
N PRO A 85 -5.62 -1.52 -40.80
CA PRO A 85 -4.77 -0.34 -41.00
C PRO A 85 -5.25 0.90 -40.22
N ASN A 86 -6.50 0.91 -39.79
CA ASN A 86 -7.09 2.02 -39.06
C ASN A 86 -7.08 1.82 -37.51
N LEU A 87 -6.52 0.70 -37.04
CA LEU A 87 -6.51 0.34 -35.62
C LEU A 87 -5.71 1.38 -34.84
N ASP A 88 -6.37 2.01 -33.86
CA ASP A 88 -5.77 2.94 -32.90
C ASP A 88 -5.71 2.35 -31.48
N THR A 89 -6.67 1.52 -31.11
CA THR A 89 -6.75 0.85 -29.81
C THR A 89 -6.84 -0.66 -30.01
N PHE A 90 -5.86 -1.38 -29.47
CA PHE A 90 -5.79 -2.83 -29.50
C PHE A 90 -5.54 -3.37 -28.10
N THR A 91 -6.61 -3.82 -27.43
CA THR A 91 -6.56 -4.33 -26.06
C THR A 91 -7.11 -5.74 -25.96
N ILE A 92 -6.22 -6.70 -25.67
CA ILE A 92 -6.54 -8.13 -25.53
C ILE A 92 -6.06 -8.67 -24.16
N SER A 93 -5.71 -7.82 -23.23
CA SER A 93 -5.15 -8.20 -21.92
C SER A 93 -6.09 -9.12 -21.14
N PHE A 94 -5.51 -9.89 -20.20
CA PHE A 94 -6.25 -10.83 -19.35
C PHE A 94 -7.04 -11.86 -20.17
N ASN A 95 -6.33 -12.61 -21.02
CA ASN A 95 -6.87 -13.67 -21.87
C ASN A 95 -5.89 -14.87 -21.95
N GLN A 96 -6.07 -15.74 -22.91
CA GLN A 96 -5.26 -16.95 -23.11
C GLN A 96 -4.62 -16.98 -24.52
N PHE A 97 -4.33 -15.83 -25.11
CA PHE A 97 -3.68 -15.76 -26.42
C PHE A 97 -2.26 -16.33 -26.38
N THR A 98 -1.86 -17.01 -27.43
CA THR A 98 -0.58 -17.71 -27.55
C THR A 98 0.17 -17.33 -28.84
N GLY A 99 1.43 -17.75 -28.95
CA GLY A 99 2.25 -17.53 -30.14
C GLY A 99 2.90 -16.15 -30.20
N PRO A 100 3.56 -15.81 -31.29
CA PRO A 100 4.35 -14.59 -31.40
C PRO A 100 3.50 -13.37 -31.77
N ILE A 101 4.04 -12.18 -31.47
CA ILE A 101 3.54 -10.91 -32.00
C ILE A 101 3.93 -10.83 -33.49
N PRO A 102 2.97 -10.70 -34.39
CA PRO A 102 3.27 -10.69 -35.83
C PRO A 102 4.05 -9.44 -36.25
N PRO A 103 5.10 -9.54 -37.06
CA PRO A 103 5.84 -8.37 -37.56
C PRO A 103 4.97 -7.35 -38.30
N SER A 104 3.87 -7.80 -38.90
CA SER A 104 2.93 -6.92 -39.61
C SER A 104 2.30 -5.86 -38.69
N ILE A 105 2.29 -6.05 -37.37
CA ILE A 105 1.68 -5.09 -36.44
C ILE A 105 2.25 -3.68 -36.60
N SER A 106 3.52 -3.56 -37.03
CA SER A 106 4.14 -2.25 -37.29
C SER A 106 3.49 -1.48 -38.46
N ASN A 107 2.62 -2.12 -39.26
CA ASN A 107 1.85 -1.45 -40.31
C ASN A 107 0.54 -0.83 -39.79
N ALA A 108 0.12 -1.12 -38.56
CA ALA A 108 -1.00 -0.45 -37.88
C ALA A 108 -0.53 0.94 -37.37
N THR A 109 -0.15 1.82 -38.29
CA THR A 109 0.54 3.10 -37.98
C THR A 109 -0.31 4.11 -37.22
N ASN A 110 -1.61 3.84 -37.05
CA ASN A 110 -2.53 4.65 -36.25
C ASN A 110 -2.54 4.26 -34.76
N LEU A 111 -1.87 3.16 -34.39
CA LEU A 111 -1.93 2.58 -33.08
C LEU A 111 -1.44 3.56 -32.01
N VAL A 112 -2.32 3.84 -31.04
CA VAL A 112 -2.10 4.70 -29.88
C VAL A 112 -1.96 3.83 -28.63
N GLU A 113 -2.82 2.84 -28.50
CA GLU A 113 -2.85 1.91 -27.38
C GLU A 113 -2.61 0.48 -27.87
N PHE A 114 -1.54 -0.13 -27.36
CA PHE A 114 -1.20 -1.51 -27.63
C PHE A 114 -1.05 -2.28 -26.32
N GLU A 115 -2.13 -2.94 -25.92
CA GLU A 115 -2.23 -3.63 -24.64
C GLU A 115 -2.52 -5.13 -24.83
N ILE A 116 -1.55 -5.97 -24.43
CA ILE A 116 -1.60 -7.43 -24.57
C ILE A 116 -1.22 -8.15 -23.26
N SER A 117 -1.23 -7.44 -22.15
CA SER A 117 -0.79 -7.92 -20.84
C SER A 117 -1.56 -9.17 -20.38
N VAL A 118 -0.94 -9.98 -19.54
CA VAL A 118 -1.52 -11.18 -18.93
C VAL A 118 -2.13 -12.12 -19.98
N ASN A 119 -1.23 -12.70 -20.78
CA ASN A 119 -1.53 -13.70 -21.82
C ASN A 119 -0.42 -14.77 -21.83
N ASN A 120 -0.46 -15.67 -22.81
CA ASN A 120 0.56 -16.70 -23.05
C ASN A 120 1.35 -16.43 -24.36
N LEU A 121 1.49 -15.15 -24.74
CA LEU A 121 2.24 -14.76 -25.94
C LEU A 121 3.73 -15.04 -25.74
N SER A 122 4.44 -15.40 -26.82
CA SER A 122 5.83 -15.84 -26.75
C SER A 122 6.65 -15.40 -27.97
N GLY A 123 7.96 -15.57 -27.87
CA GLY A 123 8.87 -15.17 -28.97
C GLY A 123 9.27 -13.70 -28.89
N GLY A 124 10.06 -13.25 -29.87
CA GLY A 124 10.58 -11.87 -29.90
C GLY A 124 9.53 -10.84 -30.27
N VAL A 125 9.69 -9.62 -29.79
CA VAL A 125 8.91 -8.47 -30.24
C VAL A 125 9.53 -7.93 -31.52
N PRO A 126 8.74 -7.73 -32.60
CA PRO A 126 9.25 -7.19 -33.86
C PRO A 126 9.62 -5.69 -33.72
N SER A 127 10.28 -5.14 -34.76
CA SER A 127 10.49 -3.69 -34.87
C SER A 127 9.14 -2.97 -34.91
N LEU A 128 9.03 -1.89 -34.16
CA LEU A 128 7.82 -1.06 -34.00
C LEU A 128 8.05 0.37 -34.53
N GLU A 129 9.06 0.56 -35.38
CA GLU A 129 9.54 1.87 -35.85
C GLU A 129 8.49 2.75 -36.53
N ASN A 130 7.42 2.15 -37.06
CA ASN A 130 6.36 2.88 -37.74
C ASN A 130 5.22 3.33 -36.80
N LEU A 131 5.23 2.90 -35.53
CA LEU A 131 4.16 3.22 -34.56
C LEU A 131 4.39 4.58 -33.89
N HIS A 132 4.43 5.65 -34.69
CA HIS A 132 4.77 7.00 -34.20
C HIS A 132 3.74 7.62 -33.27
N LYS A 133 2.49 7.12 -33.24
CA LYS A 133 1.39 7.62 -32.43
C LYS A 133 1.25 6.92 -31.08
N LEU A 134 2.06 5.88 -30.86
CA LEU A 134 1.94 5.03 -29.69
C LEU A 134 2.15 5.83 -28.40
N GLN A 135 1.20 5.72 -27.48
CA GLN A 135 1.20 6.33 -26.16
C GLN A 135 1.30 5.26 -25.07
N TRP A 136 0.57 4.15 -25.23
CA TRP A 136 0.53 3.08 -24.23
C TRP A 136 1.00 1.76 -24.84
N PHE A 137 2.09 1.26 -24.28
CA PHE A 137 2.71 -0.01 -24.67
C PHE A 137 2.75 -0.94 -23.45
N LEU A 138 1.75 -1.84 -23.33
CA LEU A 138 1.50 -2.64 -22.14
C LEU A 138 1.57 -4.13 -22.46
N PHE A 139 2.68 -4.76 -22.12
CA PHE A 139 3.01 -6.15 -22.45
C PHE A 139 3.30 -7.02 -21.22
N THR A 140 2.90 -6.56 -20.05
CA THR A 140 3.14 -7.21 -18.74
C THR A 140 2.67 -8.66 -18.73
N ALA A 141 3.39 -9.53 -18.02
CA ALA A 141 3.00 -10.93 -17.73
C ALA A 141 2.65 -11.75 -18.99
N ASN A 142 3.67 -12.04 -19.77
CA ASN A 142 3.64 -12.92 -20.94
C ASN A 142 4.91 -13.82 -20.93
N HIS A 143 5.17 -14.50 -22.03
CA HIS A 143 6.40 -15.29 -22.26
C HIS A 143 7.23 -14.71 -23.40
N LEU A 144 7.18 -13.39 -23.57
CA LEU A 144 7.89 -12.70 -24.65
C LEU A 144 9.39 -12.65 -24.37
N GLY A 145 10.18 -12.69 -25.43
CA GLY A 145 11.63 -12.84 -25.35
C GLY A 145 12.06 -14.31 -25.41
N SER A 146 13.35 -14.53 -25.36
CA SER A 146 13.99 -15.86 -25.41
C SER A 146 15.11 -16.00 -24.37
N GLY A 147 15.33 -15.01 -23.52
CA GLY A 147 16.51 -14.87 -22.68
C GLY A 147 17.76 -14.44 -23.47
N GLY A 148 17.61 -14.06 -24.74
CA GLY A 148 18.69 -13.74 -25.67
C GLY A 148 19.22 -12.31 -25.53
N ARG A 149 20.47 -12.09 -25.94
CA ARG A 149 21.14 -10.77 -25.81
C ARG A 149 20.46 -9.63 -26.58
N HIS A 150 19.64 -9.95 -27.57
CA HIS A 150 19.03 -8.97 -28.48
C HIS A 150 17.53 -8.83 -28.30
N ASP A 151 16.95 -9.48 -27.27
CA ASP A 151 15.51 -9.46 -27.05
C ASP A 151 14.96 -8.04 -26.86
N LEU A 152 15.74 -7.14 -26.27
CA LEU A 152 15.36 -5.75 -26.01
C LEU A 152 15.64 -4.79 -27.19
N SER A 153 16.14 -5.29 -28.34
CA SER A 153 16.48 -4.43 -29.49
C SER A 153 15.29 -3.66 -30.07
N PHE A 154 14.08 -4.21 -29.91
CA PHE A 154 12.83 -3.57 -30.35
C PHE A 154 12.58 -2.24 -29.62
N LEU A 155 13.07 -2.07 -28.37
CA LEU A 155 12.88 -0.84 -27.61
C LEU A 155 13.43 0.37 -28.36
N CYS A 156 14.59 0.22 -29.01
CA CYS A 156 15.15 1.33 -29.78
C CYS A 156 14.27 1.75 -30.97
N SER A 157 13.44 0.84 -31.47
CA SER A 157 12.48 1.17 -32.55
C SER A 157 11.31 2.03 -32.08
N LEU A 158 11.04 2.06 -30.77
CA LEU A 158 10.03 2.94 -30.16
C LEU A 158 10.49 4.40 -30.01
N GLY A 159 11.75 4.71 -30.28
CA GLY A 159 12.27 6.08 -30.19
C GLY A 159 11.53 7.11 -31.05
N ASN A 160 10.81 6.64 -32.09
CA ASN A 160 9.96 7.50 -32.92
C ASN A 160 8.55 7.76 -32.34
N ALA A 161 8.15 7.04 -31.30
CA ALA A 161 6.87 7.25 -30.61
C ALA A 161 6.99 8.42 -29.63
N THR A 162 6.99 9.64 -30.16
CA THR A 162 7.25 10.87 -29.37
C THR A 162 6.15 11.19 -28.35
N GLY A 163 5.01 10.51 -28.43
CA GLY A 163 3.89 10.60 -27.49
C GLY A 163 3.85 9.49 -26.45
N LEU A 164 4.87 8.61 -26.39
CA LEU A 164 4.88 7.46 -25.47
C LEU A 164 4.83 7.91 -24.01
N GLU A 165 3.79 7.47 -23.30
CA GLU A 165 3.53 7.80 -21.90
C GLU A 165 3.80 6.63 -20.96
N TRP A 166 3.38 5.42 -21.36
CA TRP A 166 3.54 4.20 -20.58
C TRP A 166 4.25 3.12 -21.37
N LEU A 167 5.31 2.59 -20.79
CA LEU A 167 6.07 1.46 -21.31
C LEU A 167 6.19 0.39 -20.24
N ARG A 168 5.42 -0.69 -20.39
CA ARG A 168 5.44 -1.85 -19.47
C ARG A 168 5.75 -3.12 -20.26
N ILE A 169 6.84 -3.76 -19.89
CA ILE A 169 7.28 -5.05 -20.45
C ILE A 169 7.65 -6.04 -19.33
N ASP A 170 7.21 -5.74 -18.13
CA ASP A 170 7.52 -6.51 -16.93
C ASP A 170 6.94 -7.93 -16.98
N ASP A 171 7.51 -8.81 -16.16
CA ASP A 171 7.12 -10.21 -16.02
C ASP A 171 7.08 -10.96 -17.38
N ASN A 172 8.22 -10.97 -18.07
CA ASN A 172 8.43 -11.65 -19.34
C ASN A 172 9.75 -12.45 -19.35
N SER A 173 10.18 -12.89 -20.51
CA SER A 173 11.43 -13.62 -20.70
C SER A 173 12.48 -12.82 -21.51
N PHE A 174 12.42 -11.49 -21.45
CA PHE A 174 13.38 -10.64 -22.16
C PHE A 174 14.76 -10.72 -21.52
N GLY A 175 15.75 -11.23 -22.27
CA GLY A 175 17.14 -11.22 -21.88
C GLY A 175 17.94 -10.08 -22.49
N GLY A 176 19.23 -10.04 -22.15
CA GLY A 176 20.16 -9.10 -22.74
C GLY A 176 20.44 -7.87 -21.87
N ILE A 177 21.17 -6.94 -22.46
CA ILE A 177 21.56 -5.69 -21.81
C ILE A 177 20.49 -4.64 -22.07
N MET A 178 20.17 -3.87 -21.02
CA MET A 178 19.26 -2.74 -21.13
C MET A 178 19.84 -1.71 -22.13
N PRO A 179 19.13 -1.38 -23.21
CA PRO A 179 19.71 -0.54 -24.24
C PRO A 179 19.76 0.93 -23.86
N ASP A 180 20.86 1.63 -24.16
CA ASP A 180 21.03 3.06 -23.87
C ASP A 180 19.98 3.96 -24.54
N CYS A 181 19.36 3.50 -25.64
CA CYS A 181 18.29 4.24 -26.32
C CYS A 181 17.06 4.51 -25.44
N LEU A 182 16.85 3.76 -24.34
CA LEU A 182 15.83 4.06 -23.35
C LEU A 182 15.94 5.49 -22.79
N SER A 183 17.17 5.96 -22.59
CA SER A 183 17.42 7.31 -22.08
C SER A 183 17.05 8.44 -23.06
N ASN A 184 16.77 8.08 -24.30
CA ASN A 184 16.40 9.01 -25.38
C ASN A 184 14.91 8.94 -25.73
N PHE A 185 14.11 8.23 -24.92
CA PHE A 185 12.68 8.17 -25.15
C PHE A 185 12.03 9.55 -24.92
N SER A 186 10.78 9.65 -25.36
CA SER A 186 10.02 10.88 -25.25
C SER A 186 10.00 11.42 -23.81
N THR A 187 10.09 12.72 -23.69
CA THR A 187 9.84 13.41 -22.40
C THR A 187 8.39 13.29 -21.93
N THR A 188 7.49 12.72 -22.73
CA THR A 188 6.12 12.39 -22.31
C THR A 188 6.04 11.13 -21.45
N LEU A 189 7.10 10.29 -21.43
CA LEU A 189 7.11 9.04 -20.67
C LEU A 189 6.96 9.30 -19.18
N THR A 190 5.87 8.80 -18.61
CA THR A 190 5.52 8.92 -17.21
C THR A 190 5.71 7.63 -16.43
N GLU A 191 5.71 6.49 -17.13
CA GLU A 191 5.93 5.18 -16.52
C GLU A 191 6.84 4.30 -17.37
N LEU A 192 7.86 3.73 -16.72
CA LEU A 192 8.76 2.74 -17.27
C LEU A 192 8.82 1.53 -16.35
N ASN A 193 8.30 0.39 -16.78
CA ASN A 193 8.37 -0.85 -16.05
C ASN A 193 8.99 -1.96 -16.92
N THR A 194 10.17 -2.43 -16.50
CA THR A 194 10.92 -3.53 -17.14
C THR A 194 11.24 -4.66 -16.16
N GLY A 195 10.59 -4.65 -14.98
CA GLY A 195 10.82 -5.62 -13.91
C GLY A 195 10.52 -7.06 -14.29
N GLY A 196 10.95 -8.03 -13.49
CA GLY A 196 10.62 -9.44 -13.67
C GLY A 196 11.11 -10.04 -14.99
N ASN A 197 12.30 -9.67 -15.47
CA ASN A 197 12.90 -10.18 -16.69
C ASN A 197 14.33 -10.69 -16.45
N PRO A 198 14.87 -11.64 -17.24
CA PRO A 198 16.25 -12.05 -17.13
C PRO A 198 17.24 -11.06 -17.80
N THR A 199 16.98 -9.76 -17.71
CA THR A 199 17.88 -8.72 -18.21
C THR A 199 19.10 -8.57 -17.31
N PHE A 200 20.22 -8.10 -17.85
CA PHE A 200 21.48 -7.93 -17.12
C PHE A 200 22.28 -6.73 -17.62
N GLY A 201 23.43 -6.48 -17.01
CA GLY A 201 24.30 -5.34 -17.32
C GLY A 201 24.00 -4.13 -16.44
N GLU A 202 24.42 -2.96 -16.86
CA GLU A 202 24.23 -1.72 -16.11
C GLU A 202 22.91 -1.03 -16.46
N MET A 203 22.42 -0.21 -15.55
CA MET A 203 21.33 0.75 -15.85
C MET A 203 21.81 1.73 -16.93
N PRO A 204 20.93 2.18 -17.84
CA PRO A 204 21.29 3.21 -18.82
C PRO A 204 21.83 4.47 -18.12
N ARG A 205 23.03 4.90 -18.50
CA ARG A 205 23.73 5.99 -17.81
C ARG A 205 22.97 7.30 -17.79
N GLU A 206 22.20 7.57 -18.84
CA GLU A 206 21.45 8.82 -19.02
C GLU A 206 19.97 8.66 -18.66
N ILE A 207 19.61 7.70 -17.79
CA ILE A 207 18.22 7.46 -17.35
C ILE A 207 17.55 8.74 -16.79
N GLY A 208 18.35 9.63 -16.20
CA GLY A 208 17.89 10.93 -15.70
C GLY A 208 17.39 11.92 -16.76
N ASN A 209 17.48 11.59 -18.06
CA ASN A 209 16.89 12.39 -19.14
C ASN A 209 15.36 12.25 -19.19
N LEU A 210 14.79 11.19 -18.63
CA LEU A 210 13.35 10.93 -18.60
C LEU A 210 12.66 11.79 -17.52
N VAL A 211 12.81 13.10 -17.61
CA VAL A 211 12.49 14.08 -16.55
C VAL A 211 11.03 14.09 -16.08
N ASN A 212 10.11 13.58 -16.87
CA ASN A 212 8.69 13.52 -16.51
C ASN A 212 8.28 12.16 -15.92
N LEU A 213 9.21 11.23 -15.78
CA LEU A 213 8.92 9.91 -15.23
C LEU A 213 8.36 10.02 -13.81
N GLY A 214 7.18 9.43 -13.61
CA GLY A 214 6.50 9.31 -12.32
C GLY A 214 6.77 7.97 -11.65
N SER A 215 6.97 6.89 -12.44
CA SER A 215 7.26 5.56 -11.92
C SER A 215 8.36 4.89 -12.73
N LEU A 216 9.37 4.37 -12.03
CA LEU A 216 10.49 3.62 -12.59
C LEU A 216 10.61 2.28 -11.89
N TYR A 217 10.32 1.20 -12.60
CA TYR A 217 10.47 -0.17 -12.09
C TYR A 217 11.41 -0.98 -12.98
N MET A 218 12.49 -1.45 -12.36
CA MET A 218 13.50 -2.33 -12.98
C MET A 218 13.84 -3.50 -12.05
N HIS A 219 12.92 -3.84 -11.15
CA HIS A 219 13.08 -4.88 -10.13
C HIS A 219 13.20 -6.29 -10.71
N SER A 220 13.71 -7.22 -9.91
CA SER A 220 13.73 -8.66 -10.22
C SER A 220 14.37 -8.95 -11.58
N ASN A 221 15.55 -8.38 -11.80
CA ASN A 221 16.40 -8.55 -12.97
C ASN A 221 17.81 -9.00 -12.57
N GLY A 222 18.73 -9.03 -13.50
CA GLY A 222 20.15 -9.26 -13.25
C GLY A 222 21.00 -8.00 -13.40
N LEU A 223 20.42 -6.80 -13.20
CA LEU A 223 21.13 -5.52 -13.35
C LEU A 223 22.25 -5.39 -12.33
N SER A 224 23.39 -4.84 -12.74
CA SER A 224 24.62 -4.72 -11.96
C SER A 224 25.25 -3.34 -12.12
N GLY A 225 26.34 -3.10 -11.38
CA GLY A 225 26.97 -1.79 -11.36
C GLY A 225 26.22 -0.76 -10.53
N ASP A 226 26.56 0.49 -10.69
CA ASP A 226 26.07 1.58 -9.87
C ASP A 226 24.75 2.16 -10.41
N VAL A 227 23.92 2.67 -9.51
CA VAL A 227 22.78 3.51 -9.91
C VAL A 227 23.32 4.86 -10.36
N PRO A 228 23.02 5.32 -11.59
CA PRO A 228 23.55 6.58 -12.12
C PRO A 228 23.17 7.79 -11.26
N PHE A 229 24.11 8.68 -10.98
CA PHE A 229 23.88 9.87 -10.14
C PHE A 229 22.78 10.80 -10.72
N ASN A 230 22.62 10.84 -12.06
CA ASN A 230 21.62 11.66 -12.72
C ASN A 230 20.18 11.15 -12.52
N ILE A 231 19.96 9.99 -11.88
CA ILE A 231 18.62 9.56 -11.44
C ILE A 231 17.92 10.66 -10.62
N GLY A 232 18.68 11.48 -9.90
CA GLY A 232 18.19 12.63 -9.17
C GLY A 232 17.57 13.76 -10.04
N ASN A 233 17.67 13.67 -11.38
CA ASN A 233 16.99 14.58 -12.30
C ASN A 233 15.51 14.24 -12.49
N LEU A 234 15.09 13.04 -12.09
CA LEU A 234 13.70 12.56 -12.22
C LEU A 234 12.78 13.21 -11.16
N ARG A 235 12.69 14.54 -11.18
CA ARG A 235 12.00 15.35 -10.15
C ARG A 235 10.51 15.01 -9.99
N ASN A 236 9.91 14.36 -10.99
CA ASN A 236 8.53 13.93 -10.96
C ASN A 236 8.33 12.52 -10.40
N LEU A 237 9.42 11.80 -10.11
CA LEU A 237 9.37 10.41 -9.67
C LEU A 237 8.65 10.28 -8.33
N VAL A 238 7.64 9.43 -8.32
CA VAL A 238 6.79 9.08 -7.17
C VAL A 238 7.16 7.70 -6.64
N GLU A 239 7.49 6.78 -7.53
CA GLU A 239 7.82 5.39 -7.16
C GLU A 239 9.10 4.91 -7.86
N LEU A 240 9.99 4.29 -7.08
CA LEU A 240 11.26 3.73 -7.53
C LEU A 240 11.38 2.28 -7.06
N GLY A 241 11.36 1.33 -7.99
CA GLY A 241 11.55 -0.11 -7.75
C GLY A 241 12.81 -0.63 -8.45
N LEU A 242 13.87 -0.87 -7.69
CA LEU A 242 15.15 -1.44 -8.16
C LEU A 242 15.49 -2.73 -7.41
N GLU A 243 14.57 -3.24 -6.61
CA GLU A 243 14.77 -4.39 -5.74
C GLU A 243 15.09 -5.67 -6.50
N ASN A 244 15.75 -6.63 -5.81
CA ASN A 244 16.08 -7.95 -6.32
C ASN A 244 16.89 -7.92 -7.62
N ASN A 245 18.02 -7.19 -7.57
CA ASN A 245 19.00 -7.10 -8.64
C ASN A 245 20.43 -7.43 -8.11
N LYS A 246 21.44 -7.08 -8.87
CA LYS A 246 22.86 -7.16 -8.48
C LYS A 246 23.52 -5.78 -8.49
N LEU A 247 22.71 -4.73 -8.26
CA LEU A 247 23.20 -3.35 -8.20
C LEU A 247 24.17 -3.21 -7.02
N SER A 248 25.21 -2.43 -7.22
CA SER A 248 26.34 -2.29 -6.30
C SER A 248 26.72 -0.83 -6.07
N GLY A 249 27.85 -0.60 -5.41
CA GLY A 249 28.31 0.73 -5.08
C GLY A 249 27.40 1.43 -4.06
N VAL A 250 27.50 2.75 -3.99
CA VAL A 250 26.78 3.53 -2.99
C VAL A 250 25.40 3.95 -3.49
N ILE A 251 24.42 4.00 -2.59
CA ILE A 251 23.13 4.64 -2.89
C ILE A 251 23.41 6.12 -3.20
N PRO A 252 23.07 6.62 -4.41
CA PRO A 252 23.43 7.97 -4.80
C PRO A 252 22.70 9.03 -3.95
N SER A 253 23.45 9.97 -3.42
CA SER A 253 22.89 11.07 -2.61
C SER A 253 21.91 11.97 -3.39
N SER A 254 21.95 11.90 -4.73
CA SER A 254 21.02 12.60 -5.62
C SER A 254 19.58 12.07 -5.52
N LEU A 255 19.33 10.88 -4.95
CA LEU A 255 17.98 10.43 -4.63
C LEU A 255 17.23 11.42 -3.73
N GLY A 256 17.95 12.14 -2.86
CA GLY A 256 17.38 13.21 -2.05
C GLY A 256 16.84 14.42 -2.85
N TYR A 257 17.03 14.45 -4.16
CA TYR A 257 16.42 15.47 -5.03
C TYR A 257 15.03 15.07 -5.54
N LEU A 258 14.57 13.87 -5.27
CA LEU A 258 13.29 13.33 -5.70
C LEU A 258 12.19 13.73 -4.69
N GLU A 259 11.84 15.02 -4.67
CA GLU A 259 10.95 15.58 -3.66
C GLU A 259 9.52 15.00 -3.68
N LYS A 260 9.10 14.38 -4.81
CA LYS A 260 7.80 13.73 -4.95
C LYS A 260 7.81 12.24 -4.58
N LEU A 261 8.99 11.68 -4.29
CA LEU A 261 9.15 10.25 -4.03
C LEU A 261 8.33 9.83 -2.79
N THR A 262 7.45 8.86 -3.00
CA THR A 262 6.60 8.27 -1.96
C THR A 262 7.03 6.86 -1.59
N ARG A 263 7.56 6.09 -2.54
CA ARG A 263 8.01 4.71 -2.35
C ARG A 263 9.37 4.48 -2.98
N ALA A 264 10.27 3.84 -2.25
CA ALA A 264 11.60 3.47 -2.72
C ALA A 264 11.94 2.04 -2.27
N TYR A 265 12.04 1.14 -3.23
CA TYR A 265 12.39 -0.27 -3.03
C TYR A 265 13.76 -0.54 -3.65
N LEU A 266 14.77 -0.73 -2.79
CA LEU A 266 16.17 -0.96 -3.16
C LEU A 266 16.72 -2.25 -2.56
N HIS A 267 15.84 -3.04 -1.93
CA HIS A 267 16.21 -4.26 -1.21
C HIS A 267 16.70 -5.38 -2.14
N GLY A 268 17.38 -6.35 -1.56
CA GLY A 268 17.86 -7.52 -2.33
C GLY A 268 18.90 -7.16 -3.40
N ASN A 269 19.85 -6.28 -3.07
CA ASN A 269 20.92 -5.84 -3.94
C ASN A 269 22.30 -5.98 -3.24
N SER A 270 23.32 -5.37 -3.78
CA SER A 270 24.69 -5.33 -3.21
C SER A 270 25.14 -3.90 -2.89
N PHE A 271 24.21 -3.00 -2.57
CA PHE A 271 24.57 -1.62 -2.21
C PHE A 271 25.44 -1.60 -0.98
N GLU A 272 26.50 -0.76 -1.02
CA GLU A 272 27.49 -0.62 0.03
C GLU A 272 27.60 0.84 0.53
N GLY A 273 28.49 1.07 1.49
CA GLY A 273 28.67 2.39 2.08
C GLY A 273 27.54 2.76 3.05
N THR A 274 27.28 4.04 3.22
CA THR A 274 26.32 4.54 4.21
C THR A 274 24.99 4.91 3.58
N ILE A 275 23.92 4.84 4.37
CA ILE A 275 22.61 5.40 3.98
C ILE A 275 22.81 6.92 3.78
N PRO A 276 22.48 7.48 2.60
CA PRO A 276 22.67 8.91 2.36
C PRO A 276 21.72 9.76 3.22
N SER A 277 22.25 10.66 4.04
CA SER A 277 21.42 11.58 4.83
C SER A 277 20.51 12.47 3.97
N ASN A 278 20.88 12.71 2.70
CA ASN A 278 20.07 13.46 1.73
C ASN A 278 18.70 12.83 1.46
N LEU A 279 18.48 11.52 1.71
CA LEU A 279 17.14 10.90 1.63
C LEU A 279 16.13 11.60 2.53
N SER A 280 16.57 12.27 3.57
CA SER A 280 15.72 13.09 4.44
C SER A 280 15.01 14.24 3.71
N LYS A 281 15.45 14.61 2.51
CA LYS A 281 14.78 15.63 1.67
C LYS A 281 13.54 15.11 0.97
N CYS A 282 13.36 13.81 0.87
CA CYS A 282 12.17 13.16 0.31
C CYS A 282 11.02 13.20 1.33
N GLN A 283 10.47 14.39 1.56
CA GLN A 283 9.48 14.66 2.62
C GLN A 283 8.11 14.00 2.39
N ASN A 284 7.89 13.39 1.23
CA ASN A 284 6.68 12.63 0.89
C ASN A 284 6.86 11.12 1.01
N LEU A 285 8.05 10.65 1.41
CA LEU A 285 8.39 9.24 1.48
C LEU A 285 7.57 8.55 2.58
N ILE A 286 6.73 7.59 2.19
CA ILE A 286 5.85 6.81 3.09
C ILE A 286 6.33 5.37 3.26
N ASP A 287 7.17 4.88 2.32
CA ASP A 287 7.62 3.49 2.25
C ASP A 287 9.06 3.44 1.76
N LEU A 288 9.96 2.89 2.58
CA LEU A 288 11.38 2.78 2.28
C LEU A 288 11.88 1.39 2.66
N ASP A 289 12.33 0.63 1.66
CA ASP A 289 12.98 -0.66 1.88
C ASP A 289 14.41 -0.68 1.31
N LEU A 290 15.38 -0.75 2.22
CA LEU A 290 16.82 -0.87 1.94
C LEU A 290 17.38 -2.21 2.43
N SER A 291 16.53 -3.17 2.78
CA SER A 291 16.93 -4.45 3.37
C SER A 291 17.76 -5.32 2.41
N ASP A 292 18.37 -6.35 2.95
CA ASP A 292 19.13 -7.33 2.16
C ASP A 292 20.15 -6.66 1.23
N ASN A 293 21.06 -5.84 1.84
CA ASN A 293 22.15 -5.14 1.16
C ASN A 293 23.45 -5.22 1.97
N ASN A 294 24.49 -4.53 1.53
CA ASN A 294 25.80 -4.47 2.21
C ASN A 294 26.04 -3.08 2.86
N LEU A 295 24.96 -2.37 3.23
CA LEU A 295 25.03 -1.03 3.80
C LEU A 295 25.70 -1.05 5.18
N SER A 296 26.51 -0.04 5.47
CA SER A 296 27.33 0.06 6.68
C SER A 296 27.25 1.45 7.31
N GLY A 297 27.98 1.65 8.40
CA GLY A 297 27.94 2.92 9.14
C GLY A 297 26.68 3.05 10.02
N THR A 298 26.37 4.25 10.44
CA THR A 298 25.25 4.53 11.33
C THR A 298 23.98 4.88 10.56
N ILE A 299 22.82 4.61 11.15
CA ILE A 299 21.54 5.08 10.61
C ILE A 299 21.50 6.62 10.76
N PRO A 300 21.33 7.39 9.67
CA PRO A 300 21.27 8.84 9.78
C PRO A 300 20.01 9.28 10.56
N PRO A 301 20.17 10.10 11.62
CA PRO A 301 19.01 10.61 12.39
C PRO A 301 17.97 11.33 11.54
N GLU A 302 18.41 12.04 10.51
CA GLU A 302 17.54 12.79 9.60
C GLU A 302 16.65 11.87 8.75
N VAL A 303 17.13 10.67 8.42
CA VAL A 303 16.38 9.68 7.62
C VAL A 303 15.40 8.92 8.48
N ILE A 304 15.86 8.39 9.63
CA ILE A 304 14.97 7.67 10.54
C ILE A 304 13.95 8.59 11.23
N GLY A 305 14.19 9.89 11.21
CA GLY A 305 13.29 10.91 11.75
C GLY A 305 12.26 11.45 10.76
N LEU A 306 12.16 10.89 9.55
CA LEU A 306 11.20 11.31 8.52
C LEU A 306 9.77 11.00 8.94
N SER A 307 9.05 12.00 9.41
CA SER A 307 7.68 11.85 9.92
C SER A 307 6.64 11.48 8.85
N SER A 308 7.00 11.52 7.58
CA SER A 308 6.17 11.07 6.46
C SER A 308 6.09 9.54 6.34
N LEU A 309 7.12 8.81 6.80
CA LEU A 309 7.12 7.36 6.78
C LEU A 309 5.96 6.81 7.62
N SER A 310 5.09 6.04 6.96
CA SER A 310 3.84 5.58 7.55
C SER A 310 3.50 4.12 7.24
N ILE A 311 4.08 3.55 6.20
CA ILE A 311 3.85 2.16 5.79
C ILE A 311 4.97 1.28 6.33
N LEU A 312 6.17 1.44 5.79
CA LEU A 312 7.31 0.60 6.09
C LEU A 312 8.60 1.43 6.15
N LEU A 313 9.43 1.13 7.13
CA LEU A 313 10.86 1.41 7.13
C LEU A 313 11.60 0.10 7.39
N ASN A 314 12.20 -0.44 6.35
CA ASN A 314 12.95 -1.69 6.41
C ASN A 314 14.43 -1.45 6.11
N LEU A 315 15.26 -1.65 7.11
CA LEU A 315 16.73 -1.55 7.04
C LEU A 315 17.40 -2.88 7.39
N SER A 316 16.63 -3.97 7.44
CA SER A 316 17.08 -5.28 7.92
C SER A 316 18.17 -5.88 7.02
N ARG A 317 18.90 -6.84 7.59
CA ARG A 317 19.93 -7.62 6.90
C ARG A 317 20.91 -6.75 6.12
N ASN A 318 21.61 -5.89 6.90
CA ASN A 318 22.69 -5.03 6.47
C ASN A 318 23.86 -5.11 7.48
N HIS A 319 24.84 -4.24 7.37
CA HIS A 319 25.98 -4.12 8.29
C HIS A 319 25.92 -2.79 9.07
N LEU A 320 24.72 -2.28 9.35
CA LEU A 320 24.51 -1.01 10.05
C LEU A 320 24.99 -1.11 11.50
N THR A 321 25.66 -0.09 11.98
CA THR A 321 26.34 -0.03 13.27
C THR A 321 25.83 1.13 14.12
N GLY A 322 26.33 1.22 15.36
CA GLY A 322 25.97 2.32 16.27
C GLY A 322 24.66 2.10 16.99
N VAL A 323 24.01 3.18 17.36
CA VAL A 323 22.76 3.17 18.11
C VAL A 323 21.56 3.37 17.19
N LEU A 324 20.41 2.89 17.59
CA LEU A 324 19.14 3.32 16.98
C LEU A 324 18.87 4.77 17.40
N PRO A 325 18.86 5.75 16.47
CA PRO A 325 18.73 7.16 16.84
C PRO A 325 17.42 7.47 17.55
N PHE A 326 17.44 8.43 18.47
CA PHE A 326 16.25 8.82 19.23
C PHE A 326 15.16 9.46 18.33
N GLU A 327 15.52 9.95 17.17
CA GLU A 327 14.64 10.50 16.14
C GLU A 327 13.63 9.48 15.61
N VAL A 328 13.87 8.18 15.84
CA VAL A 328 12.88 7.12 15.54
C VAL A 328 11.50 7.47 16.15
N GLY A 329 11.46 8.16 17.28
CA GLY A 329 10.22 8.61 17.92
C GLY A 329 9.41 9.64 17.11
N ASN A 330 9.92 10.14 15.99
CA ASN A 330 9.18 11.01 15.07
C ASN A 330 8.25 10.21 14.14
N LEU A 331 8.46 8.89 14.01
CA LEU A 331 7.71 7.97 13.13
C LEU A 331 6.35 7.57 13.74
N LYS A 332 5.54 8.55 14.10
CA LYS A 332 4.29 8.31 14.86
C LYS A 332 3.26 7.47 14.11
N LEU A 333 3.31 7.48 12.79
CA LEU A 333 2.33 6.83 11.91
C LEU A 333 2.85 5.55 11.28
N LEU A 334 4.13 5.22 11.46
CA LEU A 334 4.76 4.08 10.85
C LEU A 334 4.07 2.78 11.31
N ALA A 335 3.67 1.96 10.34
CA ALA A 335 3.04 0.67 10.63
C ALA A 335 4.07 -0.45 10.85
N SER A 336 5.19 -0.44 10.13
CA SER A 336 6.21 -1.49 10.24
C SER A 336 7.62 -0.89 10.30
N LEU A 337 8.36 -1.27 11.33
CA LEU A 337 9.79 -0.98 11.48
C LEU A 337 10.57 -2.28 11.56
N ASP A 338 11.49 -2.50 10.62
CA ASP A 338 12.41 -3.64 10.65
C ASP A 338 13.86 -3.15 10.57
N VAL A 339 14.61 -3.37 11.63
CA VAL A 339 16.06 -3.10 11.71
C VAL A 339 16.84 -4.37 12.06
N SER A 340 16.24 -5.54 11.88
CA SER A 340 16.82 -6.83 12.22
C SER A 340 18.05 -7.18 11.39
N GLY A 341 18.86 -8.13 11.88
CA GLY A 341 20.01 -8.63 11.13
C GLY A 341 21.05 -7.55 10.84
N ASN A 342 21.42 -6.76 11.84
CA ASN A 342 22.43 -5.69 11.74
C ASN A 342 23.47 -5.78 12.87
N VAL A 343 24.29 -4.76 13.02
CA VAL A 343 25.30 -4.64 14.09
C VAL A 343 24.95 -3.47 15.02
N LEU A 344 23.65 -3.20 15.18
CA LEU A 344 23.15 -2.13 16.04
C LEU A 344 23.36 -2.51 17.52
N ARG A 345 23.69 -1.53 18.34
CA ARG A 345 24.07 -1.76 19.73
C ARG A 345 23.48 -0.68 20.65
N ASP A 346 23.75 -0.85 21.97
CA ASP A 346 23.27 0.04 23.02
C ASP A 346 21.80 -0.20 23.34
N LYS A 347 21.17 0.70 24.09
CA LYS A 347 19.81 0.55 24.57
C LYS A 347 18.79 0.87 23.51
N ILE A 348 17.65 0.20 23.56
CA ILE A 348 16.45 0.59 22.79
C ILE A 348 16.05 2.00 23.25
N PRO A 349 15.97 2.99 22.35
CA PRO A 349 15.64 4.36 22.74
C PRO A 349 14.18 4.46 23.25
N ALA A 350 14.00 5.17 24.37
CA ALA A 350 12.68 5.35 24.96
C ALA A 350 11.69 6.10 24.02
N SER A 351 12.22 6.90 23.09
CA SER A 351 11.42 7.60 22.08
C SER A 351 10.67 6.65 21.12
N LEU A 352 11.12 5.39 20.98
CA LEU A 352 10.42 4.39 20.18
C LEU A 352 8.96 4.18 20.63
N GLY A 353 8.67 4.37 21.92
CA GLY A 353 7.30 4.36 22.44
C GLY A 353 6.38 5.46 21.88
N ASN A 354 6.91 6.47 21.19
CA ASN A 354 6.11 7.50 20.53
C ASN A 354 5.56 7.06 19.16
N CYS A 355 6.04 5.92 18.65
CA CYS A 355 5.61 5.36 17.35
C CYS A 355 4.27 4.61 17.52
N GLU A 356 3.23 5.31 17.98
CA GLU A 356 1.95 4.72 18.36
C GLU A 356 1.24 3.96 17.21
N GLY A 357 1.64 4.22 15.95
CA GLY A 357 1.13 3.55 14.76
C GLY A 357 1.70 2.16 14.50
N LEU A 358 2.76 1.74 15.22
CA LEU A 358 3.44 0.48 14.95
C LEU A 358 2.54 -0.73 15.19
N LEU A 359 2.48 -1.57 14.16
CA LEU A 359 1.87 -2.90 14.17
C LEU A 359 2.95 -3.99 14.21
N VAL A 360 4.08 -3.74 13.55
CA VAL A 360 5.21 -4.67 13.45
C VAL A 360 6.49 -3.98 13.86
N LEU A 361 7.20 -4.59 14.82
CA LEU A 361 8.52 -4.14 15.26
C LEU A 361 9.49 -5.32 15.28
N LYS A 362 10.47 -5.28 14.39
CA LYS A 362 11.52 -6.31 14.25
C LYS A 362 12.90 -5.71 14.53
N MET A 363 13.55 -6.21 15.57
CA MET A 363 14.87 -5.76 16.02
C MET A 363 15.81 -6.94 16.30
N GLN A 364 15.42 -8.16 15.92
CA GLN A 364 16.18 -9.39 16.19
C GLN A 364 17.55 -9.37 15.48
N ASP A 365 18.43 -10.26 15.94
CA ASP A 365 19.77 -10.45 15.37
C ASP A 365 20.59 -9.13 15.35
N ASN A 366 20.72 -8.50 16.53
CA ASN A 366 21.50 -7.29 16.78
C ASN A 366 22.26 -7.39 18.12
N PHE A 367 22.82 -6.30 18.59
CA PHE A 367 23.55 -6.22 19.87
C PHE A 367 22.89 -5.23 20.84
N PHE A 368 21.56 -5.07 20.79
CA PHE A 368 20.83 -4.23 21.74
C PHE A 368 20.99 -4.78 23.16
N ASN A 369 21.16 -3.89 24.12
CA ASN A 369 21.37 -4.24 25.52
C ASN A 369 20.46 -3.47 26.48
N GLY A 370 20.55 -3.79 27.78
CA GLY A 370 19.70 -3.21 28.81
C GLY A 370 18.28 -3.75 28.78
N SER A 371 17.35 -3.08 29.45
CA SER A 371 15.96 -3.52 29.57
C SER A 371 15.06 -2.96 28.48
N ILE A 372 13.94 -3.65 28.21
CA ILE A 372 12.87 -3.12 27.36
C ILE A 372 12.31 -1.85 28.00
N PRO A 373 12.33 -0.69 27.31
CA PRO A 373 11.88 0.58 27.90
C PRO A 373 10.38 0.56 28.24
N GLN A 374 10.03 1.16 29.39
CA GLN A 374 8.64 1.28 29.82
C GLN A 374 7.75 2.02 28.80
N SER A 375 8.32 2.92 27.99
CA SER A 375 7.60 3.67 26.96
C SER A 375 7.02 2.79 25.84
N ILE A 376 7.57 1.58 25.62
CA ILE A 376 7.01 0.61 24.66
C ILE A 376 5.55 0.26 25.00
N SER A 377 5.12 0.41 26.26
CA SER A 377 3.72 0.23 26.68
C SER A 377 2.72 1.12 25.94
N SER A 378 3.18 2.15 25.23
CA SER A 378 2.33 3.02 24.39
C SER A 378 1.98 2.39 23.04
N LEU A 379 2.70 1.37 22.58
CA LEU A 379 2.50 0.69 21.30
C LEU A 379 1.31 -0.29 21.36
N ARG A 380 0.14 0.23 21.67
CA ARG A 380 -1.06 -0.61 21.95
C ARG A 380 -1.59 -1.38 20.75
N GLY A 381 -1.25 -0.94 19.54
CA GLY A 381 -1.65 -1.58 18.28
C GLY A 381 -0.72 -2.70 17.83
N ILE A 382 0.38 -2.96 18.57
CA ILE A 382 1.43 -3.89 18.15
C ILE A 382 0.87 -5.31 17.99
N GLU A 383 1.12 -5.93 16.84
CA GLU A 383 0.70 -7.29 16.49
C GLU A 383 1.89 -8.26 16.50
N GLU A 384 3.06 -7.78 16.12
CA GLU A 384 4.30 -8.55 16.08
C GLU A 384 5.44 -7.78 16.74
N LEU A 385 6.10 -8.41 17.73
CA LEU A 385 7.27 -7.87 18.41
C LEU A 385 8.37 -8.92 18.47
N ASP A 386 9.44 -8.73 17.69
CA ASP A 386 10.62 -9.60 17.72
C ASP A 386 11.86 -8.84 18.20
N LEU A 387 12.33 -9.19 19.39
CA LEU A 387 13.54 -8.68 20.04
C LEU A 387 14.58 -9.78 20.27
N SER A 388 14.40 -10.94 19.63
CA SER A 388 15.24 -12.12 19.86
C SER A 388 16.70 -11.91 19.41
N HIS A 389 17.56 -12.79 19.84
CA HIS A 389 19.00 -12.75 19.45
C HIS A 389 19.63 -11.37 19.67
N ASN A 390 19.57 -10.89 20.92
CA ASN A 390 20.16 -9.64 21.37
C ASN A 390 20.85 -9.80 22.74
N ASN A 391 21.32 -8.72 23.35
CA ASN A 391 21.92 -8.68 24.68
C ASN A 391 20.97 -8.01 25.70
N LEU A 392 19.64 -8.07 25.46
CA LEU A 392 18.66 -7.47 26.34
C LEU A 392 18.61 -8.19 27.70
N SER A 393 18.42 -7.46 28.78
CA SER A 393 18.53 -7.96 30.16
C SER A 393 17.48 -7.36 31.09
N GLY A 394 17.45 -7.82 32.33
CA GLY A 394 16.46 -7.43 33.34
C GLY A 394 15.17 -8.21 33.23
N GLU A 395 14.14 -7.80 33.95
CA GLU A 395 12.85 -8.50 33.97
C GLU A 395 12.05 -8.23 32.68
N ILE A 396 11.30 -9.23 32.22
CA ILE A 396 10.31 -9.06 31.14
C ILE A 396 9.17 -8.19 31.67
N PRO A 397 8.90 -7.02 31.03
CA PRO A 397 7.94 -6.05 31.58
C PRO A 397 6.50 -6.58 31.55
N LYS A 398 5.79 -6.41 32.69
CA LYS A 398 4.39 -6.84 32.83
C LYS A 398 3.42 -6.12 31.89
N PHE A 399 3.77 -4.94 31.34
CA PHE A 399 2.89 -4.25 30.40
C PHE A 399 2.66 -5.04 29.09
N LEU A 400 3.56 -5.96 28.74
CA LEU A 400 3.37 -6.85 27.58
C LEU A 400 2.13 -7.76 27.73
N GLU A 401 1.70 -8.04 28.97
CA GLU A 401 0.44 -8.77 29.23
C GLU A 401 -0.82 -8.01 28.76
N ALA A 402 -0.72 -6.69 28.59
CA ALA A 402 -1.83 -5.79 28.27
C ALA A 402 -1.92 -5.45 26.77
N PHE A 403 -1.12 -6.06 25.92
CA PHE A 403 -1.18 -5.87 24.48
C PHE A 403 -2.23 -6.79 23.85
N ASP A 404 -3.44 -6.27 23.68
CA ASP A 404 -4.60 -7.06 23.22
C ASP A 404 -4.48 -7.57 21.78
N PHE A 405 -3.67 -6.91 20.95
CA PHE A 405 -3.49 -7.25 19.52
C PHE A 405 -2.23 -8.07 19.24
N LEU A 406 -1.36 -8.24 20.24
CA LEU A 406 -0.08 -8.93 20.05
C LEU A 406 -0.32 -10.42 19.73
N ARG A 407 0.11 -10.84 18.55
CA ARG A 407 -0.05 -12.21 18.01
C ARG A 407 1.25 -13.00 17.99
N ASN A 408 2.38 -12.30 17.98
CA ASN A 408 3.70 -12.89 17.95
C ASN A 408 4.65 -12.09 18.84
N LEU A 409 5.19 -12.73 19.87
CA LEU A 409 6.20 -12.18 20.77
C LEU A 409 7.43 -13.07 20.81
N ASN A 410 8.54 -12.59 20.30
CA ASN A 410 9.80 -13.32 20.34
C ASN A 410 10.83 -12.55 21.17
N LEU A 411 11.18 -13.11 22.33
CA LEU A 411 12.19 -12.60 23.26
C LEU A 411 13.36 -13.60 23.44
N SER A 412 13.40 -14.66 22.62
CA SER A 412 14.38 -15.73 22.74
C SER A 412 15.82 -15.26 22.55
N TYR A 413 16.76 -16.02 23.10
CA TYR A 413 18.20 -15.76 22.96
C TYR A 413 18.59 -14.32 23.39
N ASN A 414 18.28 -14.00 24.63
CA ASN A 414 18.65 -12.77 25.32
C ASN A 414 19.19 -13.08 26.72
N GLU A 415 19.34 -12.07 27.58
CA GLU A 415 19.76 -12.20 28.98
C GLU A 415 18.66 -11.82 29.96
N PHE A 416 17.39 -12.02 29.62
CA PHE A 416 16.28 -11.72 30.50
C PHE A 416 16.32 -12.58 31.76
N GLU A 417 15.89 -12.00 32.89
CA GLU A 417 15.90 -12.66 34.20
C GLU A 417 14.58 -12.46 34.95
N GLY A 418 14.40 -13.20 36.04
CA GLY A 418 13.22 -13.10 36.89
C GLY A 418 12.04 -13.92 36.41
N THR A 419 10.85 -13.59 36.91
CA THR A 419 9.65 -14.38 36.69
C THR A 419 8.97 -14.04 35.36
N LEU A 420 8.73 -15.06 34.52
CA LEU A 420 7.99 -14.91 33.27
C LEU A 420 6.53 -14.50 33.58
N PRO A 421 5.98 -13.45 32.95
CA PRO A 421 4.55 -13.09 33.06
C PRO A 421 3.62 -14.24 32.63
N ILE A 422 2.38 -14.25 33.12
CA ILE A 422 1.44 -15.38 32.95
C ILE A 422 0.11 -14.99 32.33
N LYS A 423 -0.08 -13.72 31.94
CA LYS A 423 -1.32 -13.20 31.34
C LYS A 423 -1.10 -12.74 29.92
N GLY A 424 -2.19 -12.36 29.24
CA GLY A 424 -2.13 -11.85 27.88
C GLY A 424 -1.50 -12.88 26.92
N ILE A 425 -0.58 -12.42 26.09
CA ILE A 425 0.14 -13.23 25.09
C ILE A 425 0.90 -14.40 25.71
N PHE A 426 1.38 -14.30 26.95
CA PHE A 426 2.11 -15.36 27.65
C PHE A 426 1.28 -16.61 27.97
N LYS A 427 -0.04 -16.58 27.76
CA LYS A 427 -0.89 -17.77 27.80
C LYS A 427 -0.79 -18.63 26.55
N ASN A 428 -0.25 -18.11 25.47
CA ASN A 428 -0.14 -18.77 24.19
C ASN A 428 1.33 -19.11 23.87
N MET A 429 1.73 -20.35 24.16
CA MET A 429 3.08 -20.82 23.90
C MET A 429 3.45 -20.85 22.41
N SER A 430 2.48 -21.02 21.51
CA SER A 430 2.74 -21.00 20.06
C SER A 430 3.00 -19.60 19.51
N ALA A 431 2.69 -18.58 20.28
CA ALA A 431 2.85 -17.15 19.91
C ALA A 431 3.92 -16.44 20.75
N THR A 432 4.50 -17.12 21.76
CA THR A 432 5.49 -16.52 22.68
C THR A 432 6.73 -17.37 22.75
N PHE A 433 7.86 -16.78 22.38
CA PHE A 433 9.17 -17.45 22.37
C PHE A 433 10.10 -16.78 23.37
N VAL A 434 10.60 -17.55 24.36
CA VAL A 434 11.48 -17.06 25.43
C VAL A 434 12.70 -17.96 25.67
N ILE A 435 12.91 -18.95 24.83
CA ILE A 435 14.03 -19.90 24.93
C ILE A 435 15.38 -19.18 24.88
N GLY A 436 16.41 -19.71 25.52
CA GLY A 436 17.76 -19.12 25.51
C GLY A 436 17.91 -17.92 26.43
N ASN A 437 17.02 -17.79 27.45
CA ASN A 437 17.14 -16.83 28.56
C ASN A 437 17.35 -17.63 29.87
N ASP A 438 18.59 -18.00 30.15
CA ASP A 438 18.93 -18.94 31.23
C ASP A 438 18.58 -18.49 32.66
N LYS A 439 18.28 -17.19 32.84
CA LYS A 439 17.95 -16.60 34.15
C LYS A 439 16.44 -16.43 34.35
N LEU A 440 15.61 -16.84 33.37
CA LEU A 440 14.14 -16.83 33.52
C LEU A 440 13.67 -17.99 34.41
N CYS A 441 12.63 -17.77 35.17
CA CYS A 441 12.01 -18.77 36.03
C CYS A 441 10.48 -18.61 36.08
N GLY A 442 9.76 -19.59 36.59
CA GLY A 442 8.30 -19.56 36.73
C GLY A 442 7.56 -19.52 35.38
N GLY A 443 6.48 -18.78 35.31
CA GLY A 443 5.63 -18.75 34.12
C GLY A 443 4.61 -19.89 34.08
N MET A 444 4.01 -20.11 32.92
CA MET A 444 3.13 -21.25 32.64
C MET A 444 3.96 -22.54 32.53
N PRO A 445 3.45 -23.71 33.02
CA PRO A 445 4.20 -24.95 33.01
C PRO A 445 4.69 -25.38 31.61
N GLU A 446 3.99 -24.99 30.58
CA GLU A 446 4.27 -25.29 29.17
C GLU A 446 5.62 -24.73 28.70
N PHE A 447 6.11 -23.64 29.30
CA PHE A 447 7.42 -23.05 28.99
C PHE A 447 8.60 -23.85 29.58
N GLN A 448 8.33 -24.80 30.49
CA GLN A 448 9.33 -25.65 31.11
C GLN A 448 10.49 -24.90 31.77
N LEU A 449 10.23 -23.72 32.30
CA LEU A 449 11.21 -22.90 33.01
C LEU A 449 11.39 -23.44 34.46
N PRO A 450 12.56 -23.23 35.08
CA PRO A 450 12.80 -23.65 36.46
C PRO A 450 11.89 -22.86 37.41
N GLU A 451 11.57 -23.46 38.58
CA GLU A 451 10.88 -22.72 39.66
C GLU A 451 11.74 -21.55 40.16
N CYS A 452 11.09 -20.40 40.41
CA CYS A 452 11.82 -19.26 40.94
C CYS A 452 12.27 -19.54 42.39
N SER A 453 13.57 -19.69 42.56
CA SER A 453 14.14 -19.76 43.90
C SER A 453 14.14 -18.38 44.53
N PHE A 454 13.08 -18.03 45.27
CA PHE A 454 13.11 -16.87 46.14
C PHE A 454 14.10 -17.17 47.25
N GLY A 455 15.27 -16.56 47.17
CA GLY A 455 16.27 -16.62 48.22
C GLY A 455 15.70 -16.09 49.57
N ASP A 456 15.17 -17.01 50.36
CA ASP A 456 14.60 -16.74 51.69
C ASP A 456 15.74 -16.59 52.70
N SER A 457 16.57 -15.56 52.57
CA SER A 457 17.65 -15.34 53.53
C SER A 457 18.09 -13.90 53.74
N GLN A 458 17.18 -12.95 53.99
CA GLN A 458 17.58 -11.73 54.73
C GLN A 458 16.42 -10.97 55.42
N THR A 459 15.17 -11.31 55.19
CA THR A 459 14.06 -10.51 55.69
C THR A 459 13.67 -10.79 57.16
N LYS A 460 14.09 -11.92 57.75
CA LYS A 460 13.71 -12.26 59.13
C LYS A 460 14.54 -11.58 60.25
N LYS A 461 15.68 -10.99 59.95
CA LYS A 461 16.49 -10.26 60.96
C LYS A 461 16.29 -8.74 60.98
N PHE A 462 15.67 -8.14 59.98
CA PHE A 462 15.50 -6.67 59.92
C PHE A 462 14.17 -6.18 60.53
N VAL A 463 13.14 -7.03 60.53
CA VAL A 463 11.78 -6.65 60.97
C VAL A 463 11.67 -6.43 62.50
N ARG A 464 12.50 -7.08 63.31
CA ARG A 464 12.42 -6.93 64.78
C ARG A 464 13.07 -5.67 65.38
N LYS A 465 13.89 -4.94 64.64
CA LYS A 465 14.55 -3.70 65.09
C LYS A 465 13.85 -2.40 64.67
N LEU A 466 12.83 -2.46 63.81
CA LEU A 466 12.19 -1.27 63.23
C LEU A 466 10.76 -0.98 63.75
N GLN A 467 10.23 -1.78 64.67
CA GLN A 467 8.84 -1.59 65.15
C GLN A 467 8.64 -0.37 66.08
N LEU A 468 9.63 0.08 66.79
CA LEU A 468 9.49 1.21 67.73
C LEU A 468 9.51 2.59 67.05
N PRO A 469 10.37 2.88 66.01
CA PRO A 469 10.32 4.19 65.36
C PRO A 469 9.13 4.35 64.37
N ILE A 470 8.52 3.25 63.89
CA ILE A 470 7.39 3.32 62.94
C ILE A 470 6.12 3.85 63.63
N PHE A 471 5.86 3.48 64.89
CA PHE A 471 4.68 3.98 65.60
C PHE A 471 4.77 5.47 65.95
N ILE A 472 5.97 6.02 66.14
CA ILE A 472 6.18 7.46 66.41
C ILE A 472 6.02 8.25 65.09
N PHE A 473 6.44 7.67 63.94
CA PHE A 473 6.31 8.32 62.62
C PHE A 473 4.87 8.34 62.12
N LEU A 474 4.06 7.29 62.39
CA LEU A 474 2.64 7.22 62.03
C LEU A 474 1.78 8.22 62.80
N GLY A 475 2.12 8.53 64.04
CA GLY A 475 1.45 9.58 64.83
C GLY A 475 1.67 10.99 64.25
N PHE A 476 2.89 11.29 63.79
CA PHE A 476 3.21 12.58 63.16
C PHE A 476 2.59 12.71 61.75
N LEU A 477 2.54 11.61 60.99
CA LEU A 477 1.95 11.59 59.65
C LEU A 477 0.43 11.83 59.66
N GLY A 478 -0.26 11.35 60.72
CA GLY A 478 -1.70 11.59 60.90
C GLY A 478 -2.05 13.08 61.09
N VAL A 479 -1.25 13.83 61.84
CA VAL A 479 -1.46 15.27 62.04
C VAL A 479 -1.18 16.07 60.75
N VAL A 480 -0.15 15.70 59.99
CA VAL A 480 0.19 16.35 58.70
C VAL A 480 -0.88 16.10 57.62
N LEU A 481 -1.47 14.90 57.58
CA LEU A 481 -2.54 14.57 56.61
C LEU A 481 -3.85 15.32 56.88
N VAL A 482 -4.19 15.58 58.16
CA VAL A 482 -5.36 16.40 58.51
C VAL A 482 -5.16 17.86 58.11
N LEU A 483 -3.97 18.41 58.29
CA LEU A 483 -3.66 19.78 57.84
C LEU A 483 -3.58 19.89 56.32
N ALA A 484 -3.07 18.88 55.62
CA ALA A 484 -3.02 18.84 54.16
C ALA A 484 -4.42 18.69 53.52
N SER A 485 -5.32 17.92 54.12
CA SER A 485 -6.69 17.76 53.65
C SER A 485 -7.50 19.07 53.75
N LEU A 486 -7.30 19.84 54.80
CA LEU A 486 -7.90 21.18 54.98
C LEU A 486 -7.34 22.20 53.98
N TYR A 487 -6.06 22.08 53.61
CA TYR A 487 -5.43 22.92 52.58
C TYR A 487 -5.91 22.58 51.17
N LEU A 488 -6.02 21.29 50.84
CA LEU A 488 -6.52 20.82 49.53
C LEU A 488 -8.02 21.11 49.31
N TYR A 489 -8.82 21.10 50.38
CA TYR A 489 -10.22 21.51 50.35
C TYR A 489 -10.38 22.99 49.96
N ARG A 490 -9.45 23.86 50.40
CA ARG A 490 -9.43 25.28 49.99
C ARG A 490 -8.97 25.51 48.55
N LEU A 491 -8.13 24.63 47.99
CA LEU A 491 -7.66 24.72 46.59
C LEU A 491 -8.69 24.22 45.57
N LYS A 492 -9.55 23.25 45.93
CA LYS A 492 -10.60 22.73 45.03
C LYS A 492 -11.71 23.74 44.69
N ARG A 493 -11.79 24.88 45.41
CA ARG A 493 -12.82 25.90 45.18
C ARG A 493 -12.44 26.94 44.10
N LYS A 494 -11.23 26.85 43.50
CA LYS A 494 -10.71 27.90 42.59
C LYS A 494 -10.40 27.41 41.16
N ARG A 495 -10.88 26.22 40.73
CA ARG A 495 -10.64 25.78 39.33
C ARG A 495 -11.89 25.15 38.70
N LYS A 496 -12.77 26.03 38.25
CA LYS A 496 -13.71 25.74 37.18
C LYS A 496 -13.53 26.85 36.15
N GLU A 497 -12.95 26.49 35.02
CA GLU A 497 -13.11 27.01 33.69
C GLU A 497 -11.85 26.76 32.87
N SER A 498 -11.88 25.76 31.99
CA SER A 498 -11.21 25.79 30.73
C SER A 498 -11.83 24.71 29.82
N VAL A 499 -12.19 25.14 28.65
CA VAL A 499 -12.92 24.52 27.54
C VAL A 499 -12.24 23.24 27.06
N SER A 500 -13.00 22.16 26.96
CA SER A 500 -12.61 20.90 26.32
C SER A 500 -13.16 20.86 24.90
N THR A 501 -12.30 20.78 23.91
CA THR A 501 -12.63 20.30 22.57
C THR A 501 -12.78 18.78 22.62
N SER A 502 -14.01 18.28 22.52
CA SER A 502 -14.32 16.86 22.51
C SER A 502 -14.16 16.26 21.10
N SER A 503 -13.25 15.30 20.95
CA SER A 503 -13.28 14.35 19.85
C SER A 503 -14.39 13.33 20.11
N LEU A 504 -15.32 13.18 19.13
CA LEU A 504 -16.40 12.19 19.17
C LEU A 504 -15.80 10.77 19.03
N ASN A 505 -15.78 10.01 20.11
CA ASN A 505 -15.49 8.57 20.07
C ASN A 505 -16.75 7.79 19.72
N VAL A 506 -16.83 7.23 18.50
CA VAL A 506 -17.99 6.46 18.02
C VAL A 506 -17.63 4.98 17.96
N SER A 507 -18.31 4.16 18.78
CA SER A 507 -18.16 2.71 18.83
C SER A 507 -19.08 2.00 17.84
N TYR A 508 -18.84 0.69 17.55
CA TYR A 508 -19.74 -0.16 16.77
C TYR A 508 -21.18 -0.10 17.31
N ARG A 509 -21.34 -0.21 18.64
CA ARG A 509 -22.65 -0.15 19.30
C ARG A 509 -23.36 1.18 19.05
N THR A 510 -22.64 2.28 19.03
CA THR A 510 -23.18 3.61 18.71
C THR A 510 -23.67 3.68 17.26
N ILE A 511 -22.95 3.04 16.31
CA ILE A 511 -23.35 2.99 14.90
C ILE A 511 -24.60 2.16 14.72
N VAL A 512 -24.69 1.00 15.33
CA VAL A 512 -25.87 0.13 15.29
C VAL A 512 -27.11 0.86 15.80
N GLN A 513 -27.00 1.57 16.91
CA GLN A 513 -28.09 2.39 17.45
C GLN A 513 -28.46 3.56 16.55
N ALA A 514 -27.45 4.28 16.01
CA ALA A 514 -27.66 5.43 15.15
C ALA A 514 -28.36 5.08 13.83
N THR A 515 -28.16 3.87 13.31
CA THR A 515 -28.71 3.37 12.04
C THR A 515 -29.95 2.50 12.22
N ASP A 516 -30.45 2.37 13.44
CA ASP A 516 -31.56 1.47 13.78
C ASP A 516 -31.32 0.03 13.30
N ASN A 517 -30.18 -0.52 13.76
CA ASN A 517 -29.71 -1.86 13.41
C ASN A 517 -29.54 -2.06 11.88
N PHE A 518 -28.99 -1.05 11.18
CA PHE A 518 -28.81 -1.03 9.73
C PHE A 518 -30.10 -1.22 8.94
N SER A 519 -31.20 -0.64 9.43
CA SER A 519 -32.52 -0.71 8.81
C SER A 519 -32.50 -0.24 7.35
N LEU A 520 -33.25 -0.94 6.49
CA LEU A 520 -33.42 -0.56 5.09
C LEU A 520 -34.06 0.83 4.91
N GLU A 521 -34.84 1.30 5.87
CA GLU A 521 -35.41 2.66 5.86
C GLU A 521 -34.37 3.75 6.06
N LYS A 522 -33.22 3.41 6.65
CA LYS A 522 -32.06 4.30 6.85
C LYS A 522 -31.02 4.20 5.74
N LEU A 523 -31.17 3.25 4.82
CA LEU A 523 -30.24 3.04 3.71
C LEU A 523 -30.41 4.16 2.68
N ILE A 524 -29.34 4.91 2.41
CA ILE A 524 -29.32 6.02 1.46
C ILE A 524 -28.51 5.73 0.19
N GLY A 525 -27.73 4.65 0.19
CA GLY A 525 -26.99 4.24 -1.00
C GLY A 525 -26.22 2.95 -0.80
N VAL A 526 -25.97 2.23 -1.90
CA VAL A 526 -25.14 1.02 -1.95
C VAL A 526 -24.10 1.23 -3.03
N GLY A 527 -22.83 1.02 -2.69
CA GLY A 527 -21.69 1.12 -3.62
C GLY A 527 -20.86 -0.16 -3.65
N GLY A 528 -19.87 -0.21 -4.52
CA GLY A 528 -19.03 -1.40 -4.73
C GLY A 528 -18.35 -1.95 -3.47
N PHE A 529 -18.01 -1.09 -2.50
CA PHE A 529 -17.30 -1.48 -1.28
C PHE A 529 -18.11 -1.39 0.00
N GLY A 530 -19.41 -1.04 -0.05
CA GLY A 530 -20.24 -0.97 1.15
C GLY A 530 -21.54 -0.20 0.98
N SER A 531 -22.26 -0.09 2.10
CA SER A 531 -23.59 0.56 2.18
C SER A 531 -23.53 1.82 3.03
N VAL A 532 -24.27 2.86 2.63
CA VAL A 532 -24.34 4.14 3.33
C VAL A 532 -25.70 4.30 3.98
N TYR A 533 -25.70 4.59 5.27
CA TYR A 533 -26.91 4.76 6.08
C TYR A 533 -27.01 6.17 6.65
N LYS A 534 -28.24 6.67 6.76
CA LYS A 534 -28.54 7.87 7.55
C LYS A 534 -28.60 7.48 9.03
N GLY A 535 -27.78 8.11 9.86
CA GLY A 535 -27.73 7.87 11.29
C GLY A 535 -28.05 9.12 12.12
N ILE A 536 -28.49 8.93 13.36
CA ILE A 536 -28.66 9.99 14.34
C ILE A 536 -27.80 9.64 15.57
N LEU A 537 -26.77 10.42 15.84
CA LEU A 537 -25.93 10.22 17.00
C LEU A 537 -26.61 10.81 18.23
N HIS A 538 -26.96 9.94 19.20
CA HIS A 538 -27.77 10.29 20.37
C HIS A 538 -27.11 11.30 21.33
N GLU A 539 -25.78 11.43 21.32
CA GLU A 539 -25.09 12.35 22.24
C GLU A 539 -25.30 13.83 21.90
N ASN A 540 -25.57 14.18 20.63
CA ASN A 540 -25.75 15.58 20.20
C ASN A 540 -26.92 15.79 19.24
N GLY A 541 -27.71 14.76 18.91
CA GLY A 541 -28.81 14.85 17.95
C GLY A 541 -28.37 15.10 16.49
N ASN A 542 -27.07 14.98 16.19
CA ASN A 542 -26.53 15.27 14.87
C ASN A 542 -26.90 14.18 13.87
N ILE A 543 -27.43 14.58 12.72
CA ILE A 543 -27.70 13.69 11.60
C ILE A 543 -26.38 13.49 10.82
N VAL A 544 -26.02 12.23 10.59
CA VAL A 544 -24.77 11.84 9.92
C VAL A 544 -25.04 10.82 8.81
N ALA A 545 -24.12 10.74 7.84
CA ALA A 545 -24.08 9.66 6.86
C ALA A 545 -23.01 8.66 7.27
N ILE A 546 -23.34 7.39 7.41
CA ILE A 546 -22.45 6.33 7.90
C ILE A 546 -22.24 5.32 6.78
N LYS A 547 -21.03 5.30 6.21
CA LYS A 547 -20.60 4.32 5.22
C LYS A 547 -20.02 3.10 5.93
N VAL A 548 -20.74 1.99 5.86
CA VAL A 548 -20.32 0.69 6.40
C VAL A 548 -19.70 -0.13 5.28
N LEU A 549 -18.47 -0.57 5.48
CA LEU A 549 -17.73 -1.32 4.45
C LEU A 549 -18.05 -2.81 4.50
N ASN A 550 -18.16 -3.42 3.33
CA ASN A 550 -18.27 -4.86 3.18
C ASN A 550 -16.86 -5.47 3.05
N LEU A 551 -16.27 -5.88 4.16
CA LEU A 551 -14.91 -6.41 4.23
C LEU A 551 -14.73 -7.79 3.56
N LEU A 552 -15.82 -8.45 3.13
CA LEU A 552 -15.75 -9.66 2.33
C LEU A 552 -15.40 -9.38 0.85
N HIS A 553 -15.49 -8.13 0.42
CA HIS A 553 -15.15 -7.74 -0.95
C HIS A 553 -13.65 -7.49 -1.07
N HIS A 554 -13.01 -8.12 -2.05
CA HIS A 554 -11.59 -7.90 -2.34
C HIS A 554 -11.33 -6.41 -2.63
N GLY A 555 -10.41 -5.78 -1.88
CA GLY A 555 -10.10 -4.35 -2.01
C GLY A 555 -10.86 -3.40 -1.07
N ALA A 556 -11.89 -3.84 -0.33
CA ALA A 556 -12.64 -2.96 0.57
C ALA A 556 -11.79 -2.34 1.69
N LEU A 557 -10.83 -3.10 2.22
CA LEU A 557 -9.92 -2.61 3.26
C LEU A 557 -8.96 -1.55 2.68
N LYS A 558 -8.46 -1.77 1.47
CA LYS A 558 -7.62 -0.79 0.77
C LYS A 558 -8.40 0.50 0.50
N SER A 559 -9.63 0.40 -0.02
CA SER A 559 -10.52 1.55 -0.21
C SER A 559 -10.77 2.34 1.08
N PHE A 560 -10.89 1.65 2.23
CA PHE A 560 -11.05 2.30 3.53
C PHE A 560 -9.80 3.11 3.91
N ILE A 561 -8.62 2.53 3.73
CA ILE A 561 -7.35 3.20 4.03
C ILE A 561 -7.17 4.41 3.10
N ASP A 562 -7.37 4.21 1.80
CA ASP A 562 -7.25 5.26 0.78
C ASP A 562 -8.22 6.44 1.06
N GLU A 563 -9.47 6.15 1.46
CA GLU A 563 -10.43 7.18 1.87
C GLU A 563 -9.99 7.90 3.14
N CYS A 564 -9.48 7.20 4.15
CA CYS A 564 -8.95 7.81 5.37
C CYS A 564 -7.75 8.72 5.08
N GLU A 565 -6.85 8.29 4.19
CA GLU A 565 -5.66 9.06 3.80
C GLU A 565 -6.02 10.30 2.96
N ALA A 566 -6.87 10.14 1.95
CA ALA A 566 -7.30 11.24 1.09
C ALA A 566 -7.91 12.38 1.90
N PHE A 567 -8.75 12.06 2.89
CA PHE A 567 -9.43 13.07 3.72
C PHE A 567 -8.58 13.65 4.84
N ARG A 568 -7.48 13.01 5.21
CA ARG A 568 -6.54 13.54 6.20
C ARG A 568 -5.70 14.69 5.63
N ASN A 569 -5.39 14.62 4.33
CA ASN A 569 -4.45 15.53 3.66
C ASN A 569 -5.13 16.59 2.79
N ILE A 570 -6.41 16.43 2.44
CA ILE A 570 -7.10 17.32 1.51
C ILE A 570 -8.18 18.12 2.25
N ARG A 571 -7.93 19.41 2.48
CA ARG A 571 -8.94 20.37 2.97
C ARG A 571 -9.46 21.21 1.79
N HIS A 572 -10.61 20.82 1.25
CA HIS A 572 -11.25 21.60 0.19
C HIS A 572 -12.72 21.85 0.54
N ARG A 573 -13.22 23.05 0.21
CA ARG A 573 -14.60 23.50 0.53
C ARG A 573 -15.71 22.61 -0.05
N ASN A 574 -15.40 21.85 -1.11
CA ASN A 574 -16.33 20.97 -1.82
C ASN A 574 -16.18 19.49 -1.43
N LEU A 575 -15.40 19.16 -0.41
CA LEU A 575 -15.25 17.80 0.12
C LEU A 575 -16.13 17.60 1.35
N LEU A 576 -16.80 16.43 1.40
CA LEU A 576 -17.50 15.97 2.58
C LEU A 576 -16.52 15.78 3.75
N LYS A 577 -16.84 16.38 4.89
CA LYS A 577 -16.02 16.28 6.09
C LYS A 577 -16.26 14.92 6.76
N ILE A 578 -15.19 14.15 6.95
CA ILE A 578 -15.23 13.01 7.88
C ILE A 578 -15.27 13.55 9.31
N LEU A 579 -16.27 13.13 10.06
CA LEU A 579 -16.45 13.51 11.45
C LEU A 579 -15.66 12.58 12.37
N THR A 580 -15.69 11.27 12.07
CA THR A 580 -14.96 10.24 12.80
C THR A 580 -14.93 8.93 12.02
N VAL A 581 -14.07 8.02 12.48
CA VAL A 581 -13.91 6.67 11.92
C VAL A 581 -14.19 5.66 13.02
N CYS A 582 -14.92 4.60 12.70
CA CYS A 582 -15.12 3.46 13.58
C CYS A 582 -14.40 2.24 13.03
N SER A 583 -13.52 1.67 13.84
CA SER A 583 -12.84 0.42 13.57
C SER A 583 -12.99 -0.47 14.81
N GLY A 584 -13.54 -1.66 14.66
CA GLY A 584 -13.82 -2.56 15.77
C GLY A 584 -14.28 -3.92 15.31
N ILE A 585 -14.92 -4.65 16.20
CA ILE A 585 -15.46 -5.99 15.98
C ILE A 585 -16.98 -5.92 16.13
N ASP A 586 -17.73 -6.59 15.26
CA ASP A 586 -19.19 -6.72 15.36
C ASP A 586 -19.61 -7.73 16.44
N TYR A 587 -20.92 -7.92 16.64
CA TYR A 587 -21.45 -8.87 17.63
C TYR A 587 -21.15 -10.35 17.31
N GLN A 588 -20.73 -10.67 16.08
CA GLN A 588 -20.39 -12.01 15.63
C GLN A 588 -18.88 -12.29 15.68
N GLY A 589 -18.07 -11.29 16.05
CA GLY A 589 -16.62 -11.39 16.14
C GLY A 589 -15.89 -11.09 14.82
N ASN A 590 -16.57 -10.52 13.81
CA ASN A 590 -15.96 -10.14 12.55
C ASN A 590 -15.46 -8.70 12.61
N ASP A 591 -14.41 -8.40 11.84
CA ASP A 591 -13.91 -7.03 11.67
C ASP A 591 -15.01 -6.11 11.13
N PHE A 592 -15.13 -4.92 11.73
CA PHE A 592 -16.07 -3.89 11.36
C PHE A 592 -15.37 -2.56 11.10
N LYS A 593 -15.62 -1.96 9.94
CA LYS A 593 -15.08 -0.67 9.54
C LYS A 593 -16.21 0.23 9.03
N ALA A 594 -16.26 1.47 9.53
CA ALA A 594 -17.22 2.45 9.05
C ALA A 594 -16.63 3.87 9.10
N LEU A 595 -17.04 4.69 8.13
CA LEU A 595 -16.70 6.11 8.04
C LEU A 595 -17.95 6.95 8.33
N VAL A 596 -17.83 7.95 9.18
CA VAL A 596 -18.93 8.83 9.57
C VAL A 596 -18.70 10.21 8.98
N TYR A 597 -19.61 10.63 8.11
CA TYR A 597 -19.58 11.91 7.39
C TYR A 597 -20.68 12.85 7.87
N GLU A 598 -20.51 14.13 7.57
CA GLU A 598 -21.59 15.10 7.65
C GLU A 598 -22.70 14.73 6.67
N TYR A 599 -23.97 14.76 7.12
CA TYR A 599 -25.11 14.41 6.28
C TYR A 599 -25.54 15.60 5.42
N MET A 600 -25.57 15.41 4.10
CA MET A 600 -26.00 16.44 3.14
C MET A 600 -27.50 16.34 2.89
N VAL A 601 -28.26 17.29 3.43
CA VAL A 601 -29.74 17.32 3.36
C VAL A 601 -30.30 17.52 1.96
N ASN A 602 -29.47 17.97 1.00
CA ASN A 602 -29.91 18.33 -0.36
C ASN A 602 -29.92 17.14 -1.34
N GLY A 603 -29.64 15.93 -0.89
CA GLY A 603 -29.62 14.72 -1.71
C GLY A 603 -28.32 14.46 -2.45
N SER A 604 -28.30 13.40 -3.27
CA SER A 604 -27.10 12.96 -4.01
C SER A 604 -26.90 13.72 -5.31
N LEU A 605 -25.68 13.70 -5.83
CA LEU A 605 -25.36 14.28 -7.15
C LEU A 605 -26.16 13.58 -8.27
N VAL A 606 -26.44 12.26 -8.13
CA VAL A 606 -27.25 11.50 -9.07
C VAL A 606 -28.69 12.03 -9.12
N ASP A 607 -29.29 12.36 -7.96
CA ASP A 607 -30.61 12.96 -7.89
C ASP A 607 -30.67 14.30 -8.60
N TRP A 608 -29.60 15.11 -8.51
CA TRP A 608 -29.52 16.41 -9.18
C TRP A 608 -29.26 16.32 -10.68
N LEU A 609 -28.61 15.25 -11.15
CA LEU A 609 -28.30 15.04 -12.57
C LEU A 609 -29.45 14.37 -13.33
N HIS A 610 -30.21 13.46 -12.70
CA HIS A 610 -31.14 12.54 -13.35
C HIS A 610 -32.60 12.64 -12.87
N ARG A 611 -32.97 13.65 -12.07
CA ARG A 611 -34.37 13.83 -11.64
C ARG A 611 -35.30 13.98 -12.84
N GLN A 612 -36.24 13.06 -12.99
CA GLN A 612 -37.37 13.16 -13.91
C GLN A 612 -38.45 14.10 -13.32
N ASP A 613 -39.11 14.91 -14.18
CA ASP A 613 -40.16 15.85 -13.79
C ASP A 613 -41.40 15.10 -13.35
N GLU A 614 -41.65 14.97 -12.07
CA GLU A 614 -43.00 14.76 -11.55
C GLU A 614 -43.53 16.11 -11.07
N GLY A 615 -44.64 16.56 -11.74
CA GLY A 615 -45.19 17.91 -11.62
C GLY A 615 -45.54 18.33 -10.20
N ASN A 616 -45.08 19.43 -9.82
CA ASN A 616 -45.45 20.54 -8.95
C ASN A 616 -44.31 21.02 -8.06
N GLY A 617 -43.89 22.27 -8.28
CA GLY A 617 -43.11 23.09 -7.35
C GLY A 617 -41.61 23.11 -7.65
N TYR A 618 -41.11 24.30 -7.93
CA TYR A 618 -39.73 24.76 -8.12
C TYR A 618 -38.63 23.72 -7.88
N THR A 619 -38.29 22.95 -8.89
CA THR A 619 -37.12 22.06 -8.89
C THR A 619 -35.90 22.79 -9.46
N LYS A 620 -34.91 23.08 -8.65
CA LYS A 620 -33.61 23.58 -9.11
C LYS A 620 -32.88 22.46 -9.86
N LYS A 621 -32.93 22.46 -11.18
CA LYS A 621 -32.04 21.67 -12.05
C LYS A 621 -30.71 22.36 -12.19
N LEU A 622 -29.60 21.62 -12.11
CA LEU A 622 -28.27 22.13 -12.49
C LEU A 622 -28.28 22.49 -13.99
N ASN A 623 -27.98 23.73 -14.32
CA ASN A 623 -27.81 24.14 -15.71
C ASN A 623 -26.48 23.56 -16.29
N PHE A 624 -26.31 23.67 -17.62
CA PHE A 624 -25.15 23.09 -18.31
C PHE A 624 -23.80 23.56 -17.75
N VAL A 625 -23.67 24.86 -17.43
CA VAL A 625 -22.45 25.42 -16.85
C VAL A 625 -22.17 24.88 -15.45
N GLN A 626 -23.23 24.71 -14.64
CA GLN A 626 -23.11 24.13 -13.30
C GLN A 626 -22.69 22.64 -13.36
N ARG A 627 -23.20 21.89 -14.35
CA ARG A 627 -22.80 20.49 -14.58
C ARG A 627 -21.32 20.38 -14.98
N ILE A 628 -20.84 21.25 -15.86
CA ILE A 628 -19.43 21.34 -16.24
C ILE A 628 -18.57 21.69 -15.04
N ASN A 629 -18.95 22.66 -14.23
CA ASN A 629 -18.18 23.04 -13.04
C ASN A 629 -18.09 21.90 -12.02
N VAL A 630 -19.17 21.15 -11.81
CA VAL A 630 -19.15 19.94 -10.97
C VAL A 630 -18.22 18.87 -11.56
N ALA A 631 -18.25 18.66 -12.88
CA ALA A 631 -17.36 17.71 -13.55
C ALA A 631 -15.88 18.13 -13.44
N ILE A 632 -15.58 19.42 -13.61
CA ILE A 632 -14.23 19.98 -13.43
C ILE A 632 -13.77 19.79 -11.97
N ASP A 633 -14.62 20.11 -10.99
CA ASP A 633 -14.31 19.93 -9.56
C ASP A 633 -14.08 18.45 -9.17
N VAL A 634 -14.65 17.49 -9.92
CA VAL A 634 -14.42 16.05 -9.74
C VAL A 634 -13.15 15.58 -10.45
N LEU A 635 -12.82 16.12 -11.62
CA LEU A 635 -11.65 15.73 -12.42
C LEU A 635 -10.33 16.34 -11.90
N LEU A 636 -10.39 17.46 -11.19
CA LEU A 636 -9.22 18.13 -10.60
C LEU A 636 -8.84 17.57 -9.22
N ARG A 637 -9.40 16.42 -8.85
CA ARG A 637 -9.13 15.66 -7.61
C ARG A 637 -8.42 14.34 -7.88
#